data_33f3a2fd2d76c03e6ceee465a64cd535
#
_entry.id   33f3a2fd2d76c03e6ceee465a64cd535
#
_cell.length_a   1.000
_cell.length_b   1.000
_cell.length_c   1.000
_cell.angle_alpha   90.00
_cell.angle_beta   90.00
_cell.angle_gamma   90.00
#
_symmetry.space_group_name_H-M   'P 1'
#
loop_
_entity.id
_entity.type
_entity.pdbx_description
1 polymer ?
#
loop_
_entity_poly.entity_id
_entity_poly.type
_entity_poly.pdbx_seq_one_letter_code
_entity_poly.pdbx_strand_id
1 'polypeptide(L)'
;MLWFIKRNLWVYVLLLGFFGNPASSQVDPQRDWGSVRSQHWSWRELTDPVPPKIKSTNLVRNSIDRFILSKLEAVGLSLNQEATPGTLLRRAHFDLIGLPPGAIEIKDGVSLIDNLLSSPHYGERWARHWLDVARYAESHGFEQDYDRPHAYHFRDFVIQAFNQDMPFDQFAQWQVAGDELAPDNHLALMATGFLGAGVFPTQLTEKEFESARYDELDDMANTTGMAFLGLSIGCARCHDHKFDPISAKEYYNFVSTFGLTIRSEIDVPIPDPNYDSKFEKWENEMLRLQKNLTKFEKDELPTRFRDWAERPAGNNIGQPDWFTLGDAEPKSLDGAKFISQSDGSFLLKGPNPSVDRWVVTANLDLRRITAIRIEALTDKSMRGNGPGRAGNGNFALSDIRVFVKPLDNNGKGQSVKLINPRADHQQNTGYLSVASSIDNDKRKTGWAVDGQIGKPHVALFEFSQPLEFDGPSVLTIEMDYFVNTSHTIGRPRFSVSSKTTPPLKGEVQEQALTTLLNAVGTPGSFRSLTEERRSQLLKIYRTIDDRWRELKSLLAMHETAKPASKKVKVMVSSEGHKPIKHHADGRGYPHYYKETFYLDRGDPNLKGEAVNQAFLPLLVRNGKKSDHWQTPPPENSRTSHRRKALAHWLTDTENGAGHVMARVIVNRIWQHHFGQGLVSTPNDFGKQGAKPSHPELLDWLASRLIENEWRLKYLHKLILDSATWRQSSFTEHTDDQTRTLLAHYPARRLEGEVIRDSILAVSGRLDSTLYGKGTLNEASTRRSIYFQIKRSRLIPCMQLFDAPEPLVSQGRRISTTI
;
A
#
# COMPACT_ATOMS: atom_id res chain seq x y z
N MET A 1 3.29 -36.89 10.29
CA MET A 1 2.04 -36.60 11.03
C MET A 1 1.96 -37.28 12.40
N LEU A 2 2.21 -38.59 12.54
CA LEU A 2 2.16 -39.30 13.84
C LEU A 2 3.34 -39.03 14.81
N TRP A 3 4.42 -38.40 14.34
CA TRP A 3 5.59 -38.09 15.18
C TRP A 3 5.46 -36.71 15.87
N PHE A 4 4.69 -35.80 15.32
CA PHE A 4 4.43 -34.48 15.90
C PHE A 4 3.42 -34.52 17.06
N ILE A 5 2.52 -35.47 17.09
CA ILE A 5 1.49 -35.62 18.15
C ILE A 5 2.08 -36.18 19.44
N LYS A 6 3.14 -36.96 19.39
CA LYS A 6 3.74 -37.55 20.60
C LYS A 6 4.62 -36.62 21.44
N ARG A 7 5.12 -35.50 20.87
CA ARG A 7 6.02 -34.60 21.58
C ARG A 7 5.29 -33.49 22.36
N ASN A 8 4.07 -33.17 21.95
CA ASN A 8 3.25 -32.14 22.63
C ASN A 8 2.33 -32.72 23.71
N LEU A 9 2.15 -34.03 23.77
CA LEU A 9 1.28 -34.64 24.77
C LEU A 9 1.88 -34.67 26.19
N TRP A 10 3.20 -34.52 26.31
CA TRP A 10 3.88 -34.49 27.63
C TRP A 10 3.82 -33.13 28.32
N VAL A 11 3.54 -32.06 27.62
CA VAL A 11 3.35 -30.73 28.20
C VAL A 11 1.93 -30.59 28.79
N TYR A 12 0.95 -31.34 28.26
CA TYR A 12 -0.45 -31.29 28.74
C TYR A 12 -0.73 -32.20 29.95
N VAL A 13 0.08 -33.18 30.24
CA VAL A 13 -0.19 -34.15 31.34
C VAL A 13 0.31 -33.67 32.69
N LEU A 14 1.20 -32.67 32.76
CA LEU A 14 1.68 -32.10 34.04
C LEU A 14 0.81 -30.95 34.60
N LEU A 15 -0.29 -30.59 33.96
CA LEU A 15 -1.19 -29.51 34.37
C LEU A 15 -2.52 -30.00 34.99
N LEU A 16 -2.70 -31.29 35.22
CA LEU A 16 -3.95 -31.84 35.75
C LEU A 16 -3.87 -32.23 37.27
N GLY A 17 -3.00 -31.65 38.03
CA GLY A 17 -2.80 -31.98 39.42
C GLY A 17 -2.88 -30.84 40.43
N PHE A 18 -3.79 -29.89 40.32
CA PHE A 18 -4.19 -29.00 41.43
C PHE A 18 -5.56 -28.37 41.14
N PHE A 19 -6.64 -29.12 41.43
CA PHE A 19 -7.94 -28.53 41.60
C PHE A 19 -8.06 -27.88 42.96
N GLY A 20 -7.41 -26.75 43.20
CA GLY A 20 -7.84 -25.80 44.21
C GLY A 20 -8.88 -24.88 43.54
N ASN A 21 -9.97 -24.58 44.23
CA ASN A 21 -10.99 -23.64 43.78
C ASN A 21 -10.35 -22.43 43.07
N PRO A 22 -10.72 -22.09 41.84
CA PRO A 22 -10.30 -20.83 41.26
C PRO A 22 -11.01 -19.72 42.03
N ALA A 23 -10.35 -19.11 43.01
CA ALA A 23 -10.72 -17.77 43.42
C ALA A 23 -10.60 -16.92 42.15
N SER A 24 -11.74 -16.56 41.56
CA SER A 24 -11.82 -15.58 40.51
C SER A 24 -11.19 -14.29 41.06
N SER A 25 -9.95 -14.02 40.76
CA SER A 25 -9.32 -12.74 41.07
C SER A 25 -9.96 -11.70 40.14
N GLN A 26 -11.18 -11.29 40.42
CA GLN A 26 -11.74 -10.11 39.80
C GLN A 26 -10.78 -8.97 40.11
N VAL A 27 -10.20 -8.41 39.07
CA VAL A 27 -9.35 -7.22 39.19
C VAL A 27 -10.24 -6.12 39.79
N ASP A 28 -9.89 -5.70 40.99
CA ASP A 28 -10.64 -4.65 41.72
C ASP A 28 -10.67 -3.38 40.88
N PRO A 29 -11.84 -2.87 40.47
CA PRO A 29 -11.93 -1.66 39.68
C PRO A 29 -11.43 -0.40 40.45
N GLN A 30 -11.23 -0.48 41.76
CA GLN A 30 -10.65 0.58 42.60
C GLN A 30 -9.16 0.38 42.91
N ARG A 31 -8.48 -0.47 42.15
CA ARG A 31 -7.04 -0.76 42.34
C ARG A 31 -6.20 0.53 42.37
N ASP A 32 -5.44 0.72 43.41
CA ASP A 32 -4.41 1.78 43.47
C ASP A 32 -3.24 1.45 42.56
N TRP A 33 -3.29 1.95 41.35
CA TRP A 33 -2.25 1.75 40.36
C TRP A 33 -0.90 2.38 40.76
N GLY A 34 -0.89 3.39 41.61
CA GLY A 34 0.34 3.96 42.18
C GLY A 34 1.08 2.93 43.01
N SER A 35 0.39 2.29 43.94
CA SER A 35 0.95 1.21 44.74
C SER A 35 1.40 0.02 43.91
N VAL A 36 0.59 -0.42 42.96
CA VAL A 36 0.93 -1.55 42.07
C VAL A 36 2.22 -1.28 41.30
N ARG A 37 2.34 -0.08 40.69
CA ARG A 37 3.53 0.30 39.91
C ARG A 37 4.78 0.37 40.79
N SER A 38 4.68 0.87 42.01
CA SER A 38 5.81 0.99 42.93
C SER A 38 6.43 -0.35 43.35
N GLN A 39 5.66 -1.45 43.25
CA GLN A 39 6.08 -2.79 43.67
C GLN A 39 6.97 -3.51 42.66
N HIS A 40 7.03 -3.02 41.38
CA HIS A 40 7.79 -3.72 40.35
C HIS A 40 8.71 -2.76 39.57
N TRP A 41 9.96 -3.17 39.38
CA TRP A 41 11.02 -2.37 38.79
C TRP A 41 10.66 -1.83 37.38
N SER A 42 10.00 -2.61 36.53
CA SER A 42 9.73 -2.20 35.13
C SER A 42 8.56 -1.20 35.02
N TRP A 43 7.65 -1.16 36.01
CA TRP A 43 6.45 -0.31 35.98
C TRP A 43 6.65 1.04 36.69
N ARG A 44 7.77 1.16 37.47
CA ARG A 44 8.15 2.43 38.09
C ARG A 44 8.54 3.49 37.06
N GLU A 45 8.47 4.73 37.47
CA GLU A 45 8.98 5.83 36.68
C GLU A 45 10.45 5.59 36.32
N LEU A 46 10.84 6.09 35.15
CA LEU A 46 12.23 6.09 34.75
C LEU A 46 12.98 7.06 35.67
N THR A 47 14.08 6.62 36.19
CA THR A 47 15.01 7.46 36.96
C THR A 47 16.22 7.80 36.10
N ASP A 48 16.90 8.89 36.43
CA ASP A 48 18.23 9.22 35.89
C ASP A 48 19.30 9.11 36.99
N PRO A 49 19.77 7.89 37.28
CA PRO A 49 20.69 7.68 38.37
C PRO A 49 22.06 8.32 38.09
N VAL A 50 22.60 9.02 39.07
CA VAL A 50 23.98 9.55 39.00
C VAL A 50 24.96 8.38 38.96
N PRO A 51 25.91 8.35 38.00
CA PRO A 51 26.92 7.31 37.96
C PRO A 51 27.68 7.17 39.29
N PRO A 52 27.75 5.98 39.88
CA PRO A 52 28.24 5.77 41.22
C PRO A 52 29.73 6.14 41.37
N LYS A 53 30.12 6.48 42.60
CA LYS A 53 31.54 6.64 42.96
C LYS A 53 32.17 5.27 43.05
N ILE A 54 33.38 5.13 42.51
CA ILE A 54 34.17 3.89 42.47
C ILE A 54 35.61 4.12 42.92
N LYS A 55 36.31 3.08 43.24
CA LYS A 55 37.72 3.13 43.65
C LYS A 55 38.65 3.13 42.44
N SER A 56 38.38 2.30 41.45
CA SER A 56 39.25 2.01 40.30
C SER A 56 39.00 2.97 39.14
N THR A 57 39.19 4.29 39.36
CA THR A 57 38.88 5.34 38.38
C THR A 57 39.74 5.28 37.11
N ASN A 58 40.91 4.68 37.15
CA ASN A 58 41.83 4.49 36.01
C ASN A 58 41.31 3.51 34.96
N LEU A 59 40.30 2.72 35.31
CA LEU A 59 39.68 1.74 34.38
C LEU A 59 38.46 2.33 33.65
N VAL A 60 38.05 3.55 33.99
CA VAL A 60 36.83 4.18 33.45
C VAL A 60 37.11 4.88 32.13
N ARG A 61 36.32 4.57 31.11
CA ARG A 61 36.27 5.33 29.86
C ARG A 61 35.01 6.18 29.76
N ASN A 62 33.86 5.68 30.27
CA ASN A 62 32.61 6.44 30.34
C ASN A 62 31.74 6.01 31.55
N SER A 63 30.52 6.55 31.65
CA SER A 63 29.62 6.30 32.79
C SER A 63 29.16 4.86 32.93
N ILE A 64 29.07 4.10 31.82
CA ILE A 64 28.75 2.65 31.88
C ILE A 64 29.69 1.92 32.80
N ASP A 65 30.99 2.20 32.72
CA ASP A 65 32.01 1.50 33.48
C ASP A 65 31.86 1.73 34.98
N ARG A 66 31.35 2.91 35.37
CA ARG A 66 31.13 3.19 36.80
C ARG A 66 30.04 2.32 37.40
N PHE A 67 28.91 2.11 36.64
CA PHE A 67 27.85 1.22 37.11
C PHE A 67 28.32 -0.24 37.20
N ILE A 68 29.10 -0.70 36.23
CA ILE A 68 29.65 -2.07 36.21
C ILE A 68 30.69 -2.23 37.33
N LEU A 69 31.66 -1.34 37.41
CA LEU A 69 32.72 -1.39 38.44
C LEU A 69 32.15 -1.31 39.86
N SER A 70 31.15 -0.48 40.11
CA SER A 70 30.50 -0.37 41.42
C SER A 70 30.01 -1.73 41.94
N LYS A 71 29.40 -2.53 41.06
CA LYS A 71 28.94 -3.88 41.41
C LYS A 71 30.09 -4.90 41.54
N LEU A 72 31.10 -4.82 40.67
CA LEU A 72 32.26 -5.67 40.73
C LEU A 72 33.05 -5.41 42.01
N GLU A 73 33.31 -4.15 42.34
CA GLU A 73 34.03 -3.77 43.58
C GLU A 73 33.31 -4.22 44.86
N ALA A 74 31.93 -4.22 44.82
CA ALA A 74 31.14 -4.68 45.96
C ALA A 74 31.35 -6.18 46.30
N VAL A 75 31.81 -6.97 45.33
CA VAL A 75 32.10 -8.41 45.49
C VAL A 75 33.61 -8.71 45.36
N GLY A 76 34.47 -7.70 45.39
CA GLY A 76 35.91 -7.85 45.31
C GLY A 76 36.46 -8.18 43.92
N LEU A 77 35.69 -7.93 42.88
CA LEU A 77 36.08 -8.13 41.48
C LEU A 77 36.42 -6.80 40.78
N SER A 78 37.03 -6.91 39.61
CA SER A 78 37.34 -5.77 38.74
C SER A 78 37.08 -6.12 37.28
N LEU A 79 37.18 -5.11 36.39
CA LEU A 79 37.20 -5.35 34.96
C LEU A 79 38.44 -6.14 34.54
N ASN A 80 38.29 -7.00 33.58
CA ASN A 80 39.40 -7.70 32.94
C ASN A 80 40.25 -6.72 32.10
N GLN A 81 41.43 -7.13 31.71
CA GLN A 81 42.32 -6.34 30.84
C GLN A 81 41.65 -6.04 29.49
N GLU A 82 42.07 -4.96 28.85
CA GLU A 82 41.59 -4.60 27.50
C GLU A 82 42.01 -5.66 26.47
N ALA A 83 41.12 -5.99 25.56
CA ALA A 83 41.40 -6.90 24.46
C ALA A 83 42.37 -6.28 23.45
N THR A 84 43.07 -7.11 22.70
CA THR A 84 44.01 -6.64 21.66
C THR A 84 43.29 -5.81 20.59
N PRO A 85 43.97 -4.86 19.93
CA PRO A 85 43.39 -4.05 18.87
C PRO A 85 42.75 -4.89 17.76
N GLY A 86 43.34 -5.99 17.36
CA GLY A 86 42.80 -6.92 16.36
C GLY A 86 41.50 -7.58 16.82
N THR A 87 41.38 -7.93 18.11
CA THR A 87 40.15 -8.47 18.70
C THR A 87 39.05 -7.40 18.73
N LEU A 88 39.37 -6.17 19.11
CA LEU A 88 38.43 -5.06 19.15
C LEU A 88 37.93 -4.70 17.73
N LEU A 89 38.86 -4.66 16.77
CA LEU A 89 38.50 -4.42 15.34
C LEU A 89 37.50 -5.49 14.85
N ARG A 90 37.84 -6.77 15.07
CA ARG A 90 36.98 -7.88 14.68
C ARG A 90 35.61 -7.80 15.37
N ARG A 91 35.58 -7.56 16.68
CA ARG A 91 34.35 -7.46 17.48
C ARG A 91 33.45 -6.33 16.98
N ALA A 92 33.99 -5.12 16.76
CA ALA A 92 33.24 -4.00 16.25
C ALA A 92 32.60 -4.29 14.89
N HIS A 93 33.30 -4.93 13.97
CA HIS A 93 32.77 -5.31 12.66
C HIS A 93 31.59 -6.29 12.80
N PHE A 94 31.73 -7.35 13.60
CA PHE A 94 30.65 -8.32 13.77
C PHE A 94 29.45 -7.75 14.53
N ASP A 95 29.69 -6.89 15.51
CA ASP A 95 28.62 -6.27 16.29
C ASP A 95 27.81 -5.28 15.44
N LEU A 96 28.48 -4.40 14.70
CA LEU A 96 27.82 -3.31 14.01
C LEU A 96 27.36 -3.66 12.59
N ILE A 97 28.12 -4.44 11.84
CA ILE A 97 27.80 -4.72 10.41
C ILE A 97 27.65 -6.20 10.08
N GLY A 98 28.02 -7.11 11.02
CA GLY A 98 27.90 -8.56 10.81
C GLY A 98 28.81 -9.12 9.71
N LEU A 99 29.91 -8.44 9.39
CA LEU A 99 30.93 -8.85 8.40
C LEU A 99 32.31 -8.78 9.00
N PRO A 100 33.28 -9.58 8.52
CA PRO A 100 34.66 -9.56 9.01
C PRO A 100 35.37 -8.25 8.62
N PRO A 101 36.44 -7.86 9.28
CA PRO A 101 37.33 -6.80 8.84
C PRO A 101 37.84 -7.01 7.43
N GLY A 102 37.94 -5.93 6.65
CA GLY A 102 38.30 -5.96 5.23
C GLY A 102 37.10 -6.14 4.29
N ALA A 103 35.90 -6.40 4.81
CA ALA A 103 34.69 -6.50 4.00
C ALA A 103 34.20 -5.12 3.49
N ILE A 104 34.62 -4.05 4.14
CA ILE A 104 34.32 -2.66 3.75
C ILE A 104 35.58 -1.80 3.83
N GLU A 105 35.59 -0.73 3.05
CA GLU A 105 36.63 0.30 3.11
C GLU A 105 36.42 1.20 4.32
N ILE A 106 37.44 1.46 5.10
CA ILE A 106 37.44 2.38 6.24
C ILE A 106 37.95 3.74 5.77
N LYS A 107 37.14 4.78 5.94
CA LYS A 107 37.47 6.15 5.53
C LYS A 107 38.54 6.74 6.43
N ASP A 108 39.59 7.32 5.85
CA ASP A 108 40.64 7.99 6.57
C ASP A 108 40.09 9.20 7.37
N GLY A 109 40.64 9.40 8.56
CA GLY A 109 40.30 10.49 9.46
C GLY A 109 38.95 10.36 10.20
N VAL A 110 38.22 9.26 9.98
CA VAL A 110 36.96 8.95 10.71
C VAL A 110 37.22 7.80 11.70
N SER A 111 36.61 7.85 12.89
CA SER A 111 36.77 6.77 13.87
C SER A 111 36.22 5.45 13.29
N LEU A 112 36.79 4.32 13.68
CA LEU A 112 36.33 2.99 13.25
C LEU A 112 34.83 2.82 13.54
N ILE A 113 34.35 3.19 14.72
CA ILE A 113 32.95 3.03 15.13
C ILE A 113 32.06 3.90 14.26
N ASP A 114 32.42 5.15 14.00
CA ASP A 114 31.62 6.04 13.15
C ASP A 114 31.57 5.56 11.69
N ASN A 115 32.67 5.01 11.16
CA ASN A 115 32.69 4.37 9.84
C ASN A 115 31.71 3.18 9.75
N LEU A 116 31.74 2.29 10.74
CA LEU A 116 30.87 1.12 10.78
C LEU A 116 29.40 1.51 10.95
N LEU A 117 29.10 2.50 11.80
CA LEU A 117 27.73 3.02 11.98
C LEU A 117 27.19 3.75 10.74
N SER A 118 28.06 4.31 9.89
CA SER A 118 27.68 4.93 8.62
C SER A 118 27.55 3.94 7.46
N SER A 119 28.03 2.72 7.64
CA SER A 119 27.95 1.67 6.61
C SER A 119 26.51 1.25 6.36
N PRO A 120 26.08 1.04 5.09
CA PRO A 120 24.76 0.51 4.79
C PRO A 120 24.53 -0.91 5.35
N HIS A 121 25.60 -1.63 5.67
CA HIS A 121 25.54 -2.96 6.28
C HIS A 121 25.15 -2.93 7.78
N TYR A 122 25.19 -1.75 8.42
CA TYR A 122 24.67 -1.58 9.77
C TYR A 122 23.17 -1.89 9.83
N GLY A 123 22.40 -1.31 8.92
CA GLY A 123 20.96 -1.58 8.88
C GLY A 123 20.64 -3.04 8.57
N GLU A 124 21.40 -3.72 7.69
CA GLU A 124 21.21 -5.16 7.43
C GLU A 124 21.46 -6.01 8.68
N ARG A 125 22.51 -5.67 9.45
CA ARG A 125 22.83 -6.37 10.71
C ARG A 125 21.73 -6.20 11.74
N TRP A 126 21.34 -4.97 12.02
CA TRP A 126 20.40 -4.65 13.10
C TRP A 126 18.95 -4.94 12.73
N ALA A 127 18.60 -4.86 11.43
CA ALA A 127 17.31 -5.32 10.94
C ALA A 127 17.10 -6.82 11.20
N ARG A 128 18.15 -7.68 11.07
CA ARG A 128 17.99 -9.11 11.35
C ARG A 128 17.49 -9.35 12.78
N HIS A 129 18.05 -8.64 13.76
CA HIS A 129 17.62 -8.76 15.14
C HIS A 129 16.17 -8.32 15.35
N TRP A 130 15.77 -7.21 14.72
CA TRP A 130 14.39 -6.74 14.81
C TRP A 130 13.39 -7.66 14.11
N LEU A 131 13.75 -8.22 12.96
CA LEU A 131 12.90 -9.14 12.20
C LEU A 131 12.59 -10.43 12.97
N ASP A 132 13.48 -10.89 13.86
CA ASP A 132 13.20 -12.00 14.77
C ASP A 132 12.13 -11.62 15.82
N VAL A 133 12.21 -10.41 16.37
CA VAL A 133 11.20 -9.87 17.28
C VAL A 133 9.86 -9.69 16.59
N ALA A 134 9.88 -9.23 15.33
CA ALA A 134 8.70 -9.04 14.51
C ALA A 134 8.13 -10.35 13.92
N ARG A 135 8.68 -11.53 14.21
CA ARG A 135 8.28 -12.84 13.61
C ARG A 135 8.15 -12.79 12.09
N TYR A 136 9.03 -12.04 11.44
CA TYR A 136 8.95 -11.77 10.01
C TYR A 136 9.09 -13.03 9.15
N ALA A 137 8.18 -13.18 8.19
CA ALA A 137 8.30 -14.13 7.10
C ALA A 137 7.59 -13.64 5.82
N GLU A 138 8.00 -14.19 4.69
CA GLU A 138 7.44 -13.92 3.36
C GLU A 138 6.43 -15.00 2.96
N SER A 139 5.82 -15.69 3.94
CA SER A 139 4.78 -16.70 3.75
C SER A 139 3.77 -16.69 4.89
N HIS A 140 2.60 -17.34 4.66
CA HIS A 140 1.48 -17.33 5.59
C HIS A 140 1.62 -18.28 6.78
N GLY A 141 2.33 -19.40 6.60
CA GLY A 141 2.29 -20.51 7.55
C GLY A 141 1.08 -21.41 7.35
N PHE A 142 0.79 -22.27 8.31
CA PHE A 142 -0.21 -23.32 8.25
C PHE A 142 0.01 -24.32 7.09
N GLU A 143 -1.01 -25.13 6.75
CA GLU A 143 -0.87 -26.24 5.79
C GLU A 143 -0.46 -25.80 4.39
N GLN A 144 -0.98 -24.69 3.90
CA GLN A 144 -0.73 -24.22 2.53
C GLN A 144 0.50 -23.35 2.37
N ASP A 145 0.88 -22.65 3.42
CA ASP A 145 2.02 -21.74 3.49
C ASP A 145 2.27 -20.93 2.21
N TYR A 146 1.21 -20.31 1.67
CA TYR A 146 1.31 -19.46 0.48
C TYR A 146 2.29 -18.30 0.69
N ASP A 147 2.98 -17.92 -0.39
CA ASP A 147 3.92 -16.81 -0.39
C ASP A 147 3.21 -15.46 -0.17
N ARG A 148 3.92 -14.53 0.48
CA ARG A 148 3.60 -13.10 0.60
C ARG A 148 4.58 -12.28 -0.24
N PRO A 149 4.34 -12.15 -1.55
CA PRO A 149 5.35 -11.68 -2.50
C PRO A 149 5.76 -10.21 -2.29
N HIS A 150 5.02 -9.47 -1.46
CA HIS A 150 5.24 -8.06 -1.15
C HIS A 150 5.61 -7.80 0.32
N ALA A 151 5.79 -8.85 1.13
CA ALA A 151 6.18 -8.70 2.54
C ALA A 151 7.61 -8.19 2.72
N TYR A 152 8.51 -8.43 1.75
CA TYR A 152 9.90 -7.98 1.80
C TYR A 152 10.06 -6.45 1.95
N HIS A 153 9.06 -5.67 1.59
CA HIS A 153 9.09 -4.23 1.78
C HIS A 153 9.17 -3.83 3.26
N PHE A 154 8.57 -4.61 4.17
CA PHE A 154 8.73 -4.38 5.60
C PHE A 154 10.18 -4.62 6.05
N ARG A 155 10.85 -5.70 5.57
CA ARG A 155 12.28 -5.91 5.83
C ARG A 155 13.11 -4.73 5.31
N ASP A 156 12.83 -4.28 4.10
CA ASP A 156 13.55 -3.17 3.48
C ASP A 156 13.32 -1.85 4.23
N PHE A 157 12.10 -1.62 4.75
CA PHE A 157 11.83 -0.51 5.68
C PHE A 157 12.71 -0.58 6.93
N VAL A 158 12.78 -1.76 7.57
CA VAL A 158 13.56 -1.93 8.81
C VAL A 158 15.05 -1.64 8.55
N ILE A 159 15.61 -2.14 7.45
CA ILE A 159 17.00 -1.87 7.05
C ILE A 159 17.22 -0.37 6.84
N GLN A 160 16.31 0.30 6.11
CA GLN A 160 16.41 1.74 5.85
C GLN A 160 16.31 2.57 7.13
N ALA A 161 15.36 2.25 7.99
CA ALA A 161 15.14 2.95 9.25
C ALA A 161 16.41 2.92 10.15
N PHE A 162 17.05 1.76 10.31
CA PHE A 162 18.31 1.66 11.05
C PHE A 162 19.45 2.40 10.36
N ASN A 163 19.58 2.30 9.03
CA ASN A 163 20.64 3.01 8.31
C ASN A 163 20.51 4.54 8.45
N GLN A 164 19.27 5.05 8.41
CA GLN A 164 18.97 6.48 8.59
C GLN A 164 19.00 6.93 10.05
N ASP A 165 19.26 6.01 11.00
CA ASP A 165 19.14 6.26 12.42
C ASP A 165 17.80 6.90 12.81
N MET A 166 16.70 6.33 12.24
CA MET A 166 15.35 6.81 12.57
C MET A 166 15.14 6.77 14.08
N PRO A 167 14.58 7.84 14.71
CA PRO A 167 14.23 7.80 16.12
C PRO A 167 13.41 6.55 16.45
N PHE A 168 13.74 5.84 17.50
CA PHE A 168 13.10 4.56 17.79
C PHE A 168 11.62 4.71 18.18
N ASP A 169 11.23 5.83 18.76
CA ASP A 169 9.82 6.19 18.97
C ASP A 169 9.07 6.31 17.65
N GLN A 170 9.60 7.03 16.67
CA GLN A 170 9.03 7.11 15.32
C GLN A 170 9.02 5.74 14.62
N PHE A 171 10.08 4.96 14.77
CA PHE A 171 10.15 3.59 14.24
C PHE A 171 9.04 2.70 14.80
N ALA A 172 8.75 2.80 16.12
CA ALA A 172 7.65 2.10 16.77
C ALA A 172 6.28 2.61 16.29
N GLN A 173 6.10 3.93 16.25
CA GLN A 173 4.86 4.56 15.79
C GLN A 173 4.49 4.14 14.37
N TRP A 174 5.45 4.14 13.44
CA TRP A 174 5.17 3.78 12.06
C TRP A 174 4.83 2.31 11.88
N GLN A 175 5.39 1.41 12.67
CA GLN A 175 5.04 0.00 12.62
C GLN A 175 3.62 -0.28 13.12
N VAL A 176 3.15 0.50 14.06
CA VAL A 176 1.79 0.36 14.62
C VAL A 176 0.75 1.14 13.82
N ALA A 177 1.08 2.35 13.36
CA ALA A 177 0.13 3.31 12.80
C ALA A 177 0.70 4.16 11.65
N GLY A 178 1.65 3.66 10.86
CA GLY A 178 2.31 4.43 9.81
C GLY A 178 1.36 4.99 8.77
N ASP A 179 0.33 4.24 8.40
CA ASP A 179 -0.72 4.64 7.46
C ASP A 179 -1.72 5.69 8.04
N GLU A 180 -1.76 5.84 9.37
CA GLU A 180 -2.57 6.86 10.06
C GLU A 180 -1.78 8.12 10.37
N LEU A 181 -0.47 7.99 10.62
CA LEU A 181 0.43 9.09 10.98
C LEU A 181 1.04 9.79 9.76
N ALA A 182 1.36 9.02 8.72
CA ALA A 182 2.01 9.50 7.50
C ALA A 182 1.49 8.75 6.26
N PRO A 183 0.21 8.93 5.87
CA PRO A 183 -0.47 8.12 4.84
C PRO A 183 0.17 8.23 3.44
N ASP A 184 0.87 9.32 3.16
CA ASP A 184 1.53 9.58 1.88
C ASP A 184 3.02 9.18 1.88
N ASN A 185 3.55 8.75 3.03
CA ASN A 185 4.95 8.34 3.15
C ASN A 185 5.10 6.84 2.90
N HIS A 186 5.83 6.48 1.85
CA HIS A 186 6.01 5.08 1.45
C HIS A 186 6.67 4.22 2.54
N LEU A 187 7.64 4.75 3.30
CA LEU A 187 8.29 4.03 4.39
C LEU A 187 7.34 3.77 5.55
N ALA A 188 6.49 4.76 5.90
CA ALA A 188 5.48 4.61 6.94
C ALA A 188 4.43 3.55 6.57
N LEU A 189 4.04 3.48 5.29
CA LEU A 189 3.16 2.43 4.78
C LEU A 189 3.81 1.05 4.84
N MET A 190 5.08 0.92 4.40
CA MET A 190 5.85 -0.32 4.49
C MET A 190 6.04 -0.81 5.94
N ALA A 191 6.17 0.12 6.89
CA ALA A 191 6.34 -0.17 8.31
C ALA A 191 5.18 -0.95 8.91
N THR A 192 3.93 -0.70 8.44
CA THR A 192 2.73 -1.39 8.94
C THR A 192 2.74 -2.89 8.67
N GLY A 193 3.66 -3.40 7.85
CA GLY A 193 3.93 -4.81 7.66
C GLY A 193 4.26 -5.57 8.94
N PHE A 194 4.72 -4.88 10.00
CA PHE A 194 4.92 -5.44 11.35
C PHE A 194 3.68 -6.16 11.89
N LEU A 195 2.52 -5.50 11.84
CA LEU A 195 1.26 -6.06 12.34
C LEU A 195 0.84 -7.29 11.55
N GLY A 196 1.08 -7.30 10.23
CA GLY A 196 0.73 -8.40 9.34
C GLY A 196 1.78 -9.50 9.21
N ALA A 197 2.93 -9.42 9.89
CA ALA A 197 4.02 -10.36 9.72
C ALA A 197 3.75 -11.76 10.31
N GLY A 198 2.80 -11.91 11.25
CA GLY A 198 2.48 -13.18 11.90
C GLY A 198 1.88 -14.23 10.97
N VAL A 199 1.71 -15.43 11.50
CA VAL A 199 1.05 -16.54 10.80
C VAL A 199 -0.43 -16.23 10.53
N PHE A 200 -0.99 -16.85 9.48
CA PHE A 200 -2.38 -16.65 9.15
C PHE A 200 -2.91 -17.81 8.30
N PRO A 201 -3.99 -18.51 8.72
CA PRO A 201 -4.57 -19.58 7.94
C PRO A 201 -5.21 -19.04 6.65
N THR A 202 -4.99 -19.74 5.55
CA THR A 202 -5.47 -19.34 4.21
C THR A 202 -6.60 -20.21 3.69
N GLN A 203 -6.92 -21.29 4.38
CA GLN A 203 -8.07 -22.14 4.13
C GLN A 203 -8.96 -22.15 5.37
N LEU A 204 -10.04 -21.39 5.32
CA LEU A 204 -11.00 -21.26 6.42
C LEU A 204 -12.40 -21.55 5.91
N THR A 205 -13.16 -22.30 6.69
CA THR A 205 -14.61 -22.41 6.55
C THR A 205 -15.30 -21.21 7.19
N GLU A 206 -16.56 -20.96 6.86
CA GLU A 206 -17.33 -19.86 7.45
C GLU A 206 -17.37 -19.88 8.99
N LYS A 207 -17.33 -21.08 9.58
CA LYS A 207 -17.32 -21.26 11.05
C LYS A 207 -15.99 -20.89 11.69
N GLU A 208 -14.91 -20.89 10.95
CA GLU A 208 -13.55 -20.64 11.43
C GLU A 208 -13.13 -19.16 11.28
N PHE A 209 -13.84 -18.38 10.47
CA PHE A 209 -13.45 -16.99 10.20
C PHE A 209 -13.33 -16.15 11.45
N GLU A 210 -14.28 -16.24 12.36
CA GLU A 210 -14.28 -15.43 13.57
C GLU A 210 -13.17 -15.84 14.53
N SER A 211 -12.95 -17.14 14.73
CA SER A 211 -11.83 -17.66 15.54
C SER A 211 -10.50 -17.19 14.98
N ALA A 212 -10.27 -17.38 13.68
CA ALA A 212 -9.04 -16.95 13.02
C ALA A 212 -8.85 -15.42 13.09
N ARG A 213 -9.94 -14.65 13.06
CA ARG A 213 -9.86 -13.20 13.24
C ARG A 213 -9.40 -12.82 14.64
N TYR A 214 -9.95 -13.43 15.69
CA TYR A 214 -9.48 -13.18 17.06
C TYR A 214 -8.05 -13.68 17.28
N ASP A 215 -7.62 -14.75 16.61
CA ASP A 215 -6.23 -15.20 16.64
C ASP A 215 -5.29 -14.18 15.97
N GLU A 216 -5.71 -13.56 14.87
CA GLU A 216 -4.97 -12.47 14.23
C GLU A 216 -4.88 -11.21 15.11
N LEU A 217 -5.98 -10.85 15.77
CA LEU A 217 -6.00 -9.72 16.71
C LEU A 217 -5.12 -9.98 17.93
N ASP A 218 -5.13 -11.21 18.45
CA ASP A 218 -4.22 -11.64 19.53
C ASP A 218 -2.77 -11.54 19.10
N ASP A 219 -2.43 -12.03 17.91
CA ASP A 219 -1.08 -11.96 17.35
C ASP A 219 -0.59 -10.51 17.24
N MET A 220 -1.40 -9.59 16.74
CA MET A 220 -1.07 -8.16 16.66
C MET A 220 -0.86 -7.54 18.05
N ALA A 221 -1.77 -7.78 18.98
CA ALA A 221 -1.73 -7.22 20.30
C ALA A 221 -0.57 -7.79 21.14
N ASN A 222 -0.43 -9.10 21.16
CA ASN A 222 0.60 -9.80 21.95
C ASN A 222 2.00 -9.50 21.41
N THR A 223 2.18 -9.47 20.08
CA THR A 223 3.48 -9.10 19.49
C THR A 223 3.83 -7.64 19.78
N THR A 224 2.86 -6.72 19.74
CA THR A 224 3.07 -5.32 20.14
C THR A 224 3.49 -5.22 21.60
N GLY A 225 2.83 -5.96 22.49
CA GLY A 225 3.18 -6.06 23.92
C GLY A 225 4.60 -6.58 24.12
N MET A 226 4.95 -7.71 23.51
CA MET A 226 6.29 -8.33 23.65
C MET A 226 7.39 -7.49 23.00
N ALA A 227 7.16 -6.95 21.80
CA ALA A 227 8.18 -6.24 21.05
C ALA A 227 8.55 -4.90 21.70
N PHE A 228 7.58 -4.14 22.14
CA PHE A 228 7.78 -2.78 22.62
C PHE A 228 7.73 -2.66 24.15
N LEU A 229 6.94 -3.48 24.83
CA LEU A 229 6.74 -3.39 26.27
C LEU A 229 7.41 -4.52 27.08
N GLY A 230 7.85 -5.58 26.40
CA GLY A 230 8.32 -6.76 27.10
C GLY A 230 7.22 -7.41 27.97
N LEU A 231 5.98 -7.36 27.56
CA LEU A 231 4.83 -7.92 28.29
C LEU A 231 4.10 -8.97 27.45
N SER A 232 3.90 -10.15 28.05
CA SER A 232 3.14 -11.27 27.45
C SER A 232 1.63 -11.12 27.71
N ILE A 233 1.02 -10.08 27.14
CA ILE A 233 -0.37 -9.72 27.40
C ILE A 233 -1.38 -10.77 26.91
N GLY A 234 -1.02 -11.61 25.94
CA GLY A 234 -1.86 -12.68 25.40
C GLY A 234 -2.29 -13.74 26.41
N CYS A 235 -1.56 -13.87 27.56
CA CYS A 235 -1.99 -14.73 28.66
C CYS A 235 -3.35 -14.30 29.23
N ALA A 236 -3.72 -13.03 29.09
CA ALA A 236 -5.00 -12.50 29.55
C ALA A 236 -6.19 -12.75 28.60
N ARG A 237 -5.98 -13.44 27.48
CA ARG A 237 -7.02 -13.78 26.50
C ARG A 237 -8.15 -14.64 27.08
N CYS A 238 -7.81 -15.62 27.92
CA CYS A 238 -8.77 -16.60 28.43
C CYS A 238 -9.23 -16.33 29.88
N HIS A 239 -8.42 -15.65 30.67
CA HIS A 239 -8.65 -15.33 32.08
C HIS A 239 -7.74 -14.16 32.48
N ASP A 240 -7.97 -13.54 33.60
CA ASP A 240 -7.05 -12.50 34.10
C ASP A 240 -5.62 -13.03 34.15
N HIS A 241 -4.64 -12.22 33.75
CA HIS A 241 -3.24 -12.63 33.69
C HIS A 241 -2.79 -13.14 35.06
N LYS A 242 -2.23 -14.36 35.08
CA LYS A 242 -1.95 -15.08 36.35
C LYS A 242 -1.02 -14.30 37.29
N PHE A 243 -0.07 -13.56 36.77
CA PHE A 243 1.00 -12.92 37.56
C PHE A 243 0.96 -11.40 37.47
N ASP A 244 0.82 -10.88 36.26
CA ASP A 244 0.78 -9.44 36.00
C ASP A 244 -0.64 -8.89 36.23
N PRO A 245 -0.77 -7.64 36.70
CA PRO A 245 -2.06 -7.07 37.04
C PRO A 245 -2.83 -6.57 35.79
N ILE A 246 -3.09 -7.50 34.88
CA ILE A 246 -3.80 -7.28 33.61
C ILE A 246 -5.04 -8.19 33.61
N SER A 247 -6.22 -7.62 33.59
CA SER A 247 -7.46 -8.38 33.48
C SER A 247 -7.74 -8.79 32.03
N ALA A 248 -8.56 -9.85 31.85
CA ALA A 248 -9.03 -10.25 30.52
C ALA A 248 -9.81 -9.10 29.84
N LYS A 249 -10.57 -8.30 30.59
CA LYS A 249 -11.28 -7.14 30.05
C LYS A 249 -10.32 -6.07 29.51
N GLU A 250 -9.25 -5.76 30.24
CA GLU A 250 -8.20 -4.81 29.80
C GLU A 250 -7.48 -5.32 28.55
N TYR A 251 -7.25 -6.63 28.47
CA TYR A 251 -6.71 -7.27 27.26
C TYR A 251 -7.62 -7.06 26.05
N TYR A 252 -8.94 -7.34 26.15
CA TYR A 252 -9.85 -7.14 25.02
C TYR A 252 -10.04 -5.67 24.66
N ASN A 253 -9.99 -4.76 25.63
CA ASN A 253 -9.95 -3.32 25.38
C ASN A 253 -8.72 -2.94 24.54
N PHE A 254 -7.55 -3.49 24.86
CA PHE A 254 -6.32 -3.27 24.11
C PHE A 254 -6.42 -3.88 22.69
N VAL A 255 -6.90 -5.12 22.59
CA VAL A 255 -7.13 -5.84 21.33
C VAL A 255 -8.07 -5.06 20.39
N SER A 256 -9.08 -4.37 20.92
CA SER A 256 -10.03 -3.60 20.14
C SER A 256 -9.40 -2.47 19.33
N THR A 257 -8.18 -2.06 19.68
CA THR A 257 -7.37 -1.14 18.86
C THR A 257 -7.17 -1.64 17.43
N PHE A 258 -7.01 -2.96 17.27
CA PHE A 258 -6.72 -3.60 15.98
C PHE A 258 -7.98 -4.11 15.27
N GLY A 259 -9.17 -3.98 15.88
CA GLY A 259 -10.42 -4.58 15.41
C GLY A 259 -10.77 -4.28 13.95
N LEU A 260 -10.39 -3.11 13.42
CA LEU A 260 -10.61 -2.70 12.04
C LEU A 260 -9.38 -2.89 11.13
N THR A 261 -8.24 -3.31 11.69
CA THR A 261 -6.99 -3.46 10.95
C THR A 261 -6.99 -4.76 10.16
N ILE A 262 -6.68 -4.70 8.89
CA ILE A 262 -6.62 -5.84 7.97
C ILE A 262 -5.33 -5.84 7.18
N ARG A 263 -4.93 -7.01 6.68
CA ARG A 263 -3.89 -7.13 5.68
C ARG A 263 -4.40 -6.74 4.31
N SER A 264 -3.70 -5.86 3.63
CA SER A 264 -4.02 -5.38 2.28
C SER A 264 -2.76 -5.28 1.43
N GLU A 265 -2.96 -5.22 0.11
CA GLU A 265 -1.89 -4.87 -0.84
C GLU A 265 -2.31 -3.61 -1.59
N ILE A 266 -1.48 -2.58 -1.55
CA ILE A 266 -1.73 -1.30 -2.18
C ILE A 266 -0.57 -0.90 -3.09
N ASP A 267 -0.87 -0.11 -4.12
CA ASP A 267 0.15 0.46 -4.99
C ASP A 267 0.67 1.76 -4.36
N VAL A 268 1.94 1.75 -3.97
CA VAL A 268 2.60 2.87 -3.28
C VAL A 268 3.61 3.52 -4.22
N PRO A 269 3.58 4.85 -4.41
CA PRO A 269 4.61 5.54 -5.17
C PRO A 269 5.95 5.47 -4.43
N ILE A 270 7.01 5.08 -5.15
CA ILE A 270 8.37 5.13 -4.62
C ILE A 270 9.04 6.40 -5.13
N PRO A 271 9.80 7.12 -4.29
CA PRO A 271 10.61 8.24 -4.73
C PRO A 271 11.57 7.81 -5.85
N ASP A 272 11.50 8.50 -6.99
CA ASP A 272 12.52 8.47 -8.03
C ASP A 272 13.34 9.76 -7.87
N PRO A 273 14.64 9.70 -7.58
CA PRO A 273 15.47 10.90 -7.41
C PRO A 273 15.41 11.87 -8.60
N ASN A 274 15.04 11.37 -9.78
CA ASN A 274 14.91 12.16 -11.00
C ASN A 274 13.44 12.56 -11.28
N TYR A 275 12.47 12.11 -10.50
CA TYR A 275 11.05 12.36 -10.78
C TYR A 275 10.71 13.84 -10.69
N ASP A 276 11.11 14.49 -9.61
CA ASP A 276 10.80 15.91 -9.35
C ASP A 276 11.39 16.79 -10.48
N SER A 277 12.64 16.54 -10.88
CA SER A 277 13.27 17.27 -11.99
C SER A 277 12.60 17.00 -13.34
N LYS A 278 12.16 15.77 -13.59
CA LYS A 278 11.41 15.41 -14.81
C LYS A 278 10.03 16.03 -14.82
N PHE A 279 9.36 16.03 -13.64
CA PHE A 279 8.04 16.60 -13.49
C PHE A 279 8.06 18.12 -13.64
N GLU A 280 9.02 18.81 -13.04
CA GLU A 280 9.20 20.26 -13.19
C GLU A 280 9.45 20.66 -14.65
N LYS A 281 10.29 19.93 -15.37
CA LYS A 281 10.52 20.15 -16.80
C LYS A 281 9.25 19.96 -17.63
N TRP A 282 8.50 18.90 -17.31
CA TRP A 282 7.22 18.62 -17.97
C TRP A 282 6.19 19.72 -17.66
N GLU A 283 6.08 20.19 -16.41
CA GLU A 283 5.15 21.22 -15.98
C GLU A 283 5.47 22.58 -16.65
N ASN A 284 6.74 22.96 -16.68
CA ASN A 284 7.18 24.20 -17.34
C ASN A 284 6.86 24.18 -18.84
N GLU A 285 7.07 23.06 -19.52
CA GLU A 285 6.73 22.91 -20.93
C GLU A 285 5.20 22.91 -21.14
N MET A 286 4.42 22.28 -20.26
CA MET A 286 2.96 22.33 -20.28
C MET A 286 2.44 23.77 -20.19
N LEU A 287 2.95 24.55 -19.25
CA LEU A 287 2.60 25.97 -19.08
C LEU A 287 2.97 26.77 -20.33
N ARG A 288 4.13 26.51 -20.94
CA ARG A 288 4.57 27.17 -22.19
C ARG A 288 3.61 26.87 -23.33
N LEU A 289 3.25 25.60 -23.51
CA LEU A 289 2.31 25.19 -24.57
C LEU A 289 0.92 25.77 -24.36
N GLN A 290 0.41 25.79 -23.15
CA GLN A 290 -0.87 26.42 -22.79
C GLN A 290 -0.84 27.91 -23.08
N LYS A 291 0.21 28.60 -22.69
CA LYS A 291 0.39 30.05 -22.95
C LYS A 291 0.42 30.34 -24.46
N ASN A 292 1.10 29.50 -25.23
CA ASN A 292 1.18 29.65 -26.68
C ASN A 292 -0.20 29.47 -27.34
N LEU A 293 -0.96 28.47 -26.93
CA LEU A 293 -2.31 28.24 -27.42
C LEU A 293 -3.24 29.41 -27.06
N THR A 294 -3.21 29.85 -25.80
CA THR A 294 -4.03 30.98 -25.34
C THR A 294 -3.67 32.28 -26.08
N LYS A 295 -2.37 32.53 -26.31
CA LYS A 295 -1.92 33.70 -27.08
C LYS A 295 -2.43 33.64 -28.51
N PHE A 296 -2.30 32.47 -29.15
CA PHE A 296 -2.78 32.27 -30.52
C PHE A 296 -4.32 32.48 -30.61
N GLU A 297 -5.08 31.92 -29.68
CA GLU A 297 -6.54 32.05 -29.62
C GLU A 297 -6.97 33.53 -29.47
N LYS A 298 -6.20 34.32 -28.73
CA LYS A 298 -6.51 35.74 -28.47
C LYS A 298 -6.04 36.67 -29.59
N ASP A 299 -4.81 36.49 -30.06
CA ASP A 299 -4.16 37.49 -30.90
C ASP A 299 -4.25 37.18 -32.40
N GLU A 300 -4.21 35.92 -32.80
CA GLU A 300 -4.11 35.52 -34.18
C GLU A 300 -5.41 34.88 -34.75
N LEU A 301 -6.04 34.03 -33.96
CA LEU A 301 -7.20 33.26 -34.43
C LEU A 301 -8.39 34.13 -34.95
N PRO A 302 -8.74 35.27 -34.32
CA PRO A 302 -9.83 36.13 -34.81
C PRO A 302 -9.49 36.72 -36.21
N THR A 303 -8.27 37.11 -36.45
CA THR A 303 -7.82 37.64 -37.75
C THR A 303 -7.85 36.53 -38.82
N ARG A 304 -7.34 35.35 -38.51
CA ARG A 304 -7.40 34.18 -39.40
C ARG A 304 -8.82 33.79 -39.76
N PHE A 305 -9.75 33.83 -38.78
CA PHE A 305 -11.14 33.56 -39.00
C PHE A 305 -11.79 34.60 -39.94
N ARG A 306 -11.52 35.91 -39.73
CA ARG A 306 -12.00 36.97 -40.62
C ARG A 306 -11.50 36.76 -42.04
N ASP A 307 -10.15 36.55 -42.22
CA ASP A 307 -9.50 36.38 -43.51
C ASP A 307 -9.99 35.12 -44.23
N TRP A 308 -10.30 34.05 -43.50
CA TRP A 308 -10.92 32.86 -44.02
C TRP A 308 -12.38 33.12 -44.48
N ALA A 309 -13.17 33.84 -43.69
CA ALA A 309 -14.58 34.09 -43.91
C ALA A 309 -14.82 35.12 -45.07
N GLU A 310 -13.85 36.03 -45.30
CA GLU A 310 -13.92 37.04 -46.38
C GLU A 310 -13.34 36.55 -47.70
N ARG A 311 -12.80 35.35 -47.78
CA ARG A 311 -12.31 34.79 -49.08
C ARG A 311 -13.51 34.55 -49.99
N PRO A 312 -13.45 34.90 -51.33
CA PRO A 312 -14.49 34.59 -52.23
C PRO A 312 -14.84 33.11 -52.21
N ALA A 313 -16.07 32.74 -52.05
CA ALA A 313 -16.56 31.37 -52.08
C ALA A 313 -16.44 30.79 -53.49
N GLY A 314 -15.26 30.62 -53.95
CA GLY A 314 -14.90 30.05 -55.24
C GLY A 314 -13.96 28.91 -54.99
N ASN A 315 -14.51 27.73 -54.63
CA ASN A 315 -14.07 26.44 -55.19
C ASN A 315 -14.77 25.30 -54.46
N ASN A 316 -15.73 24.71 -55.17
CA ASN A 316 -16.07 23.28 -55.14
C ASN A 316 -15.49 22.46 -53.98
N ILE A 317 -15.92 22.67 -52.74
CA ILE A 317 -16.00 21.59 -51.81
C ILE A 317 -17.25 20.86 -52.22
N GLY A 318 -17.14 19.78 -53.00
CA GLY A 318 -18.24 18.88 -53.34
C GLY A 318 -19.01 18.58 -52.04
N GLN A 319 -20.33 18.52 -52.13
CA GLN A 319 -21.12 18.15 -50.95
C GLN A 319 -20.57 16.82 -50.42
N PRO A 320 -20.13 16.74 -49.14
CA PRO A 320 -19.57 15.54 -48.58
C PRO A 320 -20.60 14.41 -48.64
N ASP A 321 -20.08 13.18 -48.63
CA ASP A 321 -20.97 12.03 -48.59
C ASP A 321 -21.68 11.92 -47.25
N TRP A 322 -20.97 12.31 -46.17
CA TRP A 322 -21.42 12.14 -44.79
C TRP A 322 -21.02 13.33 -43.90
N PHE A 323 -21.98 13.73 -43.03
CA PHE A 323 -21.80 14.76 -41.98
C PHE A 323 -21.74 14.05 -40.62
N THR A 324 -20.65 14.16 -39.89
CA THR A 324 -20.48 13.55 -38.57
C THR A 324 -21.26 14.30 -37.50
N LEU A 325 -21.95 13.56 -36.63
CA LEU A 325 -22.69 14.09 -35.49
C LEU A 325 -21.80 14.12 -34.23
N GLY A 326 -20.67 14.84 -34.31
CA GLY A 326 -19.69 14.93 -33.21
C GLY A 326 -20.19 15.64 -31.96
N ASP A 327 -21.19 16.53 -32.13
CA ASP A 327 -21.84 17.28 -31.05
C ASP A 327 -23.12 16.58 -30.53
N ALA A 328 -23.37 15.32 -30.93
CA ALA A 328 -24.47 14.54 -30.42
C ALA A 328 -24.33 14.25 -28.91
N GLU A 329 -25.46 14.11 -28.26
CA GLU A 329 -25.55 13.73 -26.85
C GLU A 329 -26.04 12.29 -26.69
N PRO A 330 -25.15 11.31 -26.75
CA PRO A 330 -25.50 9.91 -26.50
C PRO A 330 -25.67 9.64 -24.99
N LYS A 331 -26.73 8.91 -24.64
CA LYS A 331 -27.08 8.49 -23.29
C LYS A 331 -27.34 6.99 -23.27
N SER A 332 -26.73 6.26 -22.33
CA SER A 332 -27.12 4.89 -22.00
C SER A 332 -28.14 4.91 -20.87
N LEU A 333 -29.20 4.13 -20.97
CA LEU A 333 -30.21 4.01 -19.91
C LEU A 333 -29.75 3.07 -18.78
N ASP A 334 -28.79 2.20 -19.06
CA ASP A 334 -28.29 1.19 -18.11
C ASP A 334 -26.86 1.48 -17.57
N GLY A 335 -26.41 2.74 -17.69
CA GLY A 335 -25.30 3.32 -16.94
C GLY A 335 -23.92 3.32 -17.63
N ALA A 336 -23.80 2.95 -18.91
CA ALA A 336 -22.56 3.16 -19.66
C ALA A 336 -22.32 4.67 -19.87
N LYS A 337 -21.05 5.09 -19.89
CA LYS A 337 -20.65 6.50 -20.06
C LYS A 337 -19.98 6.71 -21.41
N PHE A 338 -20.43 7.72 -22.13
CA PHE A 338 -19.86 8.14 -23.41
C PHE A 338 -18.82 9.25 -23.20
N ILE A 339 -17.65 9.10 -23.81
CA ILE A 339 -16.56 10.08 -23.77
C ILE A 339 -16.29 10.51 -25.20
N SER A 340 -16.59 11.77 -25.53
CA SER A 340 -16.35 12.36 -26.85
C SER A 340 -14.88 12.28 -27.21
N GLN A 341 -14.59 11.94 -28.46
CA GLN A 341 -13.26 11.88 -29.07
C GLN A 341 -13.09 12.97 -30.12
N SER A 342 -11.85 13.34 -30.43
CA SER A 342 -11.53 14.39 -31.40
C SER A 342 -11.95 14.09 -32.84
N ASP A 343 -12.23 12.82 -33.17
CA ASP A 343 -12.70 12.38 -34.49
C ASP A 343 -14.24 12.30 -34.59
N GLY A 344 -14.97 12.87 -33.62
CA GLY A 344 -16.41 12.84 -33.55
C GLY A 344 -17.00 11.50 -33.12
N SER A 345 -16.20 10.56 -32.69
CA SER A 345 -16.66 9.31 -32.08
C SER A 345 -16.81 9.43 -30.57
N PHE A 346 -17.44 8.43 -29.94
CA PHE A 346 -17.68 8.36 -28.50
C PHE A 346 -17.12 7.06 -27.95
N LEU A 347 -16.09 7.14 -27.06
CA LEU A 347 -15.56 5.97 -26.40
C LEU A 347 -16.39 5.63 -25.16
N LEU A 348 -16.90 4.40 -25.07
CA LEU A 348 -17.65 3.94 -23.91
C LEU A 348 -16.74 3.52 -22.75
N LYS A 349 -17.07 3.99 -21.56
CA LYS A 349 -16.44 3.64 -20.29
C LYS A 349 -17.50 3.26 -19.25
N GLY A 350 -17.03 2.78 -18.08
CA GLY A 350 -17.90 2.40 -16.96
C GLY A 350 -18.57 1.03 -17.14
N PRO A 351 -19.76 0.80 -16.54
CA PRO A 351 -20.43 -0.48 -16.57
C PRO A 351 -20.67 -0.98 -18.00
N ASN A 352 -20.67 -2.31 -18.16
CA ASN A 352 -21.08 -2.98 -19.38
C ASN A 352 -22.26 -3.88 -19.02
N PRO A 353 -23.49 -3.35 -18.99
CA PRO A 353 -24.68 -4.06 -18.56
C PRO A 353 -24.99 -5.25 -19.47
N SER A 354 -25.77 -6.20 -18.97
CA SER A 354 -26.15 -7.38 -19.73
C SER A 354 -26.99 -7.03 -20.96
N VAL A 355 -27.81 -5.99 -20.85
CA VAL A 355 -28.60 -5.35 -21.93
C VAL A 355 -28.47 -3.83 -21.79
N ASP A 356 -28.62 -3.08 -22.86
CA ASP A 356 -28.56 -1.62 -22.81
C ASP A 356 -29.48 -1.01 -23.90
N ARG A 357 -29.95 0.19 -23.62
CA ARG A 357 -30.59 1.05 -24.60
C ARG A 357 -29.91 2.40 -24.65
N TRP A 358 -29.56 2.83 -25.84
CA TRP A 358 -28.99 4.14 -26.08
C TRP A 358 -29.99 5.07 -26.74
N VAL A 359 -29.95 6.33 -26.33
CA VAL A 359 -30.67 7.44 -26.98
C VAL A 359 -29.59 8.47 -27.35
N VAL A 360 -29.45 8.71 -28.65
CA VAL A 360 -28.48 9.67 -29.22
C VAL A 360 -29.30 10.84 -29.80
N THR A 361 -29.10 12.03 -29.23
CA THR A 361 -29.76 13.25 -29.68
C THR A 361 -28.76 14.19 -30.35
N ALA A 362 -29.10 14.71 -31.52
CA ALA A 362 -28.26 15.64 -32.26
C ALA A 362 -29.11 16.79 -32.86
N ASN A 363 -28.60 18.01 -32.72
CA ASN A 363 -29.15 19.16 -33.41
C ASN A 363 -28.59 19.21 -34.83
N LEU A 364 -29.45 19.39 -35.83
CA LEU A 364 -29.08 19.40 -37.23
C LEU A 364 -29.49 20.73 -37.87
N ASP A 365 -28.53 21.30 -38.63
CA ASP A 365 -28.76 22.48 -39.49
C ASP A 365 -28.65 22.07 -40.96
N LEU A 366 -29.20 20.92 -41.30
CA LEU A 366 -29.25 20.39 -42.67
C LEU A 366 -30.67 20.48 -43.20
N ARG A 367 -30.85 21.10 -44.37
CA ARG A 367 -32.16 21.22 -44.98
C ARG A 367 -32.73 19.90 -45.50
N ARG A 368 -31.86 18.91 -45.74
CA ARG A 368 -32.28 17.60 -46.29
C ARG A 368 -31.44 16.50 -45.66
N ILE A 369 -32.08 15.43 -45.23
CA ILE A 369 -31.45 14.21 -44.73
C ILE A 369 -32.05 13.00 -45.39
N THR A 370 -31.21 12.08 -45.89
CA THR A 370 -31.64 10.90 -46.65
C THR A 370 -31.25 9.58 -45.98
N ALA A 371 -30.23 9.61 -45.07
CA ALA A 371 -29.72 8.38 -44.44
C ALA A 371 -28.98 8.69 -43.17
N ILE A 372 -28.86 7.67 -42.32
CA ILE A 372 -27.91 7.65 -41.19
C ILE A 372 -26.86 6.56 -41.41
N ARG A 373 -25.68 6.78 -40.81
CA ARG A 373 -24.59 5.82 -40.80
C ARG A 373 -24.07 5.68 -39.38
N ILE A 374 -23.77 4.42 -38.98
CA ILE A 374 -23.19 4.06 -37.72
C ILE A 374 -21.86 3.39 -37.99
N GLU A 375 -20.80 3.88 -37.42
CA GLU A 375 -19.51 3.27 -37.46
C GLU A 375 -19.19 2.68 -36.08
N ALA A 376 -18.80 1.42 -36.03
CA ALA A 376 -18.29 0.73 -34.84
C ALA A 376 -16.75 0.70 -34.94
N LEU A 377 -16.08 1.65 -34.29
CA LEU A 377 -14.64 1.85 -34.39
C LEU A 377 -13.90 0.99 -33.37
N THR A 378 -12.62 0.73 -33.65
CA THR A 378 -11.74 -0.02 -32.76
C THR A 378 -11.12 0.88 -31.69
N ASP A 379 -10.75 0.29 -30.55
CA ASP A 379 -9.98 0.96 -29.50
C ASP A 379 -9.13 -0.05 -28.70
N LYS A 380 -7.91 0.32 -28.34
CA LYS A 380 -6.99 -0.54 -27.60
C LYS A 380 -7.48 -0.91 -26.19
N SER A 381 -8.42 -0.17 -25.62
CA SER A 381 -9.02 -0.47 -24.31
C SER A 381 -10.04 -1.61 -24.36
N MET A 382 -10.43 -2.06 -25.55
CA MET A 382 -11.39 -3.14 -25.74
C MET A 382 -10.68 -4.49 -25.97
N ARG A 383 -11.37 -5.58 -25.64
CA ARG A 383 -10.84 -6.93 -25.85
C ARG A 383 -10.68 -7.22 -27.35
N GLY A 384 -9.52 -7.70 -27.76
CA GLY A 384 -9.21 -7.89 -29.18
C GLY A 384 -9.23 -6.60 -30.01
N ASN A 385 -9.07 -5.43 -29.40
CA ASN A 385 -9.25 -4.09 -29.95
C ASN A 385 -10.70 -3.74 -30.38
N GLY A 386 -11.69 -4.51 -29.98
CA GLY A 386 -13.11 -4.29 -30.29
C GLY A 386 -13.54 -4.80 -31.66
N PRO A 387 -14.65 -4.24 -32.30
CA PRO A 387 -15.29 -2.94 -32.00
C PRO A 387 -16.36 -2.96 -30.90
N GLY A 388 -16.63 -4.12 -30.30
CA GLY A 388 -17.65 -4.26 -29.27
C GLY A 388 -17.05 -4.44 -27.87
N ARG A 389 -17.90 -4.31 -26.84
CA ARG A 389 -17.54 -4.46 -25.43
C ARG A 389 -17.73 -5.86 -24.88
N ALA A 390 -18.19 -6.82 -25.67
CA ALA A 390 -18.35 -8.22 -25.28
C ALA A 390 -16.99 -8.86 -24.91
N GLY A 391 -17.03 -9.95 -24.15
CA GLY A 391 -15.84 -10.69 -23.74
C GLY A 391 -14.99 -11.25 -24.88
N ASN A 392 -15.56 -11.38 -26.10
CA ASN A 392 -14.89 -11.75 -27.34
C ASN A 392 -14.60 -10.54 -28.28
N GLY A 393 -14.94 -9.31 -27.89
CA GLY A 393 -14.74 -8.09 -28.70
C GLY A 393 -15.87 -7.81 -29.71
N ASN A 394 -16.93 -8.63 -29.75
CA ASN A 394 -18.09 -8.45 -30.62
C ASN A 394 -19.12 -7.47 -30.03
N PHE A 395 -20.07 -7.07 -30.85
CA PHE A 395 -21.29 -6.38 -30.45
C PHE A 395 -22.51 -7.00 -31.17
N ALA A 396 -23.74 -6.66 -30.72
CA ALA A 396 -24.99 -7.05 -31.38
C ALA A 396 -26.02 -5.93 -31.20
N LEU A 397 -26.18 -5.10 -32.23
CA LEU A 397 -27.19 -4.05 -32.30
C LEU A 397 -28.54 -4.67 -32.64
N SER A 398 -29.43 -4.80 -31.66
CA SER A 398 -30.68 -5.53 -31.80
C SER A 398 -31.71 -4.79 -32.65
N ASP A 399 -31.83 -3.49 -32.38
CA ASP A 399 -32.84 -2.67 -33.06
C ASP A 399 -32.44 -1.21 -33.14
N ILE A 400 -32.76 -0.51 -34.21
CA ILE A 400 -32.51 0.91 -34.39
C ILE A 400 -33.76 1.63 -34.89
N ARG A 401 -34.08 2.73 -34.25
CA ARG A 401 -35.19 3.61 -34.58
C ARG A 401 -34.73 5.06 -34.65
N VAL A 402 -35.30 5.80 -35.59
CA VAL A 402 -34.95 7.22 -35.80
C VAL A 402 -36.20 8.05 -35.66
N PHE A 403 -36.07 9.17 -34.99
CA PHE A 403 -37.12 10.17 -34.84
C PHE A 403 -36.54 11.53 -35.18
N VAL A 404 -37.36 12.41 -35.71
CA VAL A 404 -36.97 13.78 -36.06
C VAL A 404 -38.07 14.76 -35.70
N LYS A 405 -37.70 15.97 -35.29
CA LYS A 405 -38.60 17.08 -35.03
C LYS A 405 -37.91 18.41 -35.31
N PRO A 406 -38.68 19.47 -35.64
CA PRO A 406 -38.15 20.85 -35.62
C PRO A 406 -37.59 21.21 -34.24
N LEU A 407 -36.57 22.06 -34.16
CA LEU A 407 -35.92 22.46 -32.90
C LEU A 407 -36.91 23.14 -31.94
N ASP A 408 -37.87 23.90 -32.49
CA ASP A 408 -38.85 24.67 -31.72
C ASP A 408 -40.05 23.83 -31.23
N ASN A 409 -40.10 22.55 -31.57
CA ASN A 409 -41.21 21.66 -31.23
C ASN A 409 -40.87 20.82 -29.99
N ASN A 410 -41.60 21.02 -28.87
CA ASN A 410 -41.45 20.26 -27.63
C ASN A 410 -42.12 18.86 -27.64
N GLY A 411 -42.81 18.47 -28.71
CA GLY A 411 -43.46 17.18 -28.85
C GLY A 411 -42.51 16.00 -29.10
N LYS A 412 -43.09 14.78 -29.12
CA LYS A 412 -42.35 13.59 -29.59
C LYS A 412 -42.07 13.78 -31.09
N GLY A 413 -40.81 13.46 -31.48
CA GLY A 413 -40.43 13.48 -32.88
C GLY A 413 -41.24 12.51 -33.76
N GLN A 414 -41.36 12.83 -35.06
CA GLN A 414 -41.93 11.95 -36.05
C GLN A 414 -41.02 10.75 -36.29
N SER A 415 -41.57 9.53 -36.28
CA SER A 415 -40.79 8.31 -36.57
C SER A 415 -40.40 8.26 -38.04
N VAL A 416 -39.13 7.95 -38.30
CA VAL A 416 -38.56 7.81 -39.64
C VAL A 416 -38.46 6.33 -40.01
N LYS A 417 -39.10 5.92 -41.09
CA LYS A 417 -38.99 4.53 -41.58
C LYS A 417 -37.63 4.32 -42.25
N LEU A 418 -36.82 3.37 -41.68
CA LEU A 418 -35.55 2.94 -42.24
C LEU A 418 -35.74 1.86 -43.31
N ILE A 419 -34.97 1.94 -44.39
CA ILE A 419 -34.96 1.00 -45.50
C ILE A 419 -33.52 0.75 -45.98
N ASN A 420 -33.31 -0.21 -46.87
CA ASN A 420 -32.04 -0.52 -47.54
C ASN A 420 -30.81 -0.62 -46.60
N PRO A 421 -30.88 -1.39 -45.50
CA PRO A 421 -29.80 -1.53 -44.57
C PRO A 421 -28.58 -2.21 -45.26
N ARG A 422 -27.41 -1.61 -45.15
CA ARG A 422 -26.16 -2.11 -45.73
C ARG A 422 -25.04 -2.01 -44.68
N ALA A 423 -24.20 -3.03 -44.64
CA ALA A 423 -22.97 -3.03 -43.81
C ALA A 423 -21.77 -3.54 -44.61
N ASP A 424 -20.58 -3.16 -44.19
CA ASP A 424 -19.33 -3.66 -44.80
C ASP A 424 -19.06 -5.12 -44.37
N HIS A 425 -19.53 -5.51 -43.18
CA HIS A 425 -19.52 -6.87 -42.67
C HIS A 425 -20.71 -7.14 -41.75
N GLN A 426 -21.18 -8.38 -41.76
CA GLN A 426 -22.17 -8.92 -40.85
C GLN A 426 -21.89 -10.37 -40.56
N GLN A 427 -22.18 -10.81 -39.33
CA GLN A 427 -21.82 -12.15 -38.85
C GLN A 427 -22.49 -13.26 -39.68
N ASN A 428 -23.73 -13.09 -40.12
CA ASN A 428 -24.42 -13.98 -41.03
C ASN A 428 -25.48 -13.19 -41.83
N THR A 429 -26.16 -13.84 -42.79
CA THR A 429 -27.23 -13.27 -43.62
C THR A 429 -28.62 -13.47 -43.01
N GLY A 430 -28.72 -14.07 -41.84
CA GLY A 430 -29.94 -14.36 -41.12
C GLY A 430 -30.13 -13.44 -39.94
N TYR A 431 -30.34 -14.02 -38.76
CA TYR A 431 -30.71 -13.30 -37.53
C TYR A 431 -29.63 -12.38 -36.95
N LEU A 432 -28.37 -12.47 -37.41
CA LEU A 432 -27.28 -11.55 -37.02
C LEU A 432 -26.78 -10.72 -38.22
N SER A 433 -27.70 -10.26 -39.07
CA SER A 433 -27.44 -9.38 -40.22
C SER A 433 -27.80 -7.93 -39.90
N VAL A 434 -27.31 -7.00 -40.72
CA VAL A 434 -27.67 -5.58 -40.57
C VAL A 434 -29.18 -5.38 -40.85
N ALA A 435 -29.83 -6.17 -41.73
CA ALA A 435 -31.25 -6.12 -41.97
C ALA A 435 -32.10 -6.48 -40.74
N SER A 436 -31.57 -7.34 -39.89
CA SER A 436 -32.21 -7.75 -38.65
C SER A 436 -32.16 -6.68 -37.54
N SER A 437 -31.45 -5.58 -37.72
CA SER A 437 -31.49 -4.47 -36.77
C SER A 437 -32.63 -3.45 -37.04
N ILE A 438 -33.48 -3.71 -38.04
CA ILE A 438 -34.67 -2.90 -38.36
C ILE A 438 -35.94 -3.74 -38.50
N ASP A 439 -35.95 -5.00 -38.02
CA ASP A 439 -37.08 -5.95 -38.14
C ASP A 439 -38.05 -5.89 -36.96
N ASN A 440 -37.80 -5.03 -35.97
CA ASN A 440 -38.52 -4.88 -34.70
C ASN A 440 -38.45 -6.07 -33.72
N ASP A 441 -37.63 -7.10 -33.97
CA ASP A 441 -37.37 -8.14 -32.98
C ASP A 441 -36.17 -7.77 -32.14
N LYS A 442 -36.42 -7.14 -30.99
CA LYS A 442 -35.38 -6.59 -30.13
C LYS A 442 -34.55 -7.63 -29.35
N ARG A 443 -34.97 -8.90 -29.33
CA ARG A 443 -34.39 -9.89 -28.43
C ARG A 443 -33.70 -11.07 -29.11
N LYS A 444 -33.99 -11.32 -30.37
CA LYS A 444 -33.50 -12.51 -31.08
C LYS A 444 -32.62 -12.17 -32.26
N THR A 445 -32.75 -10.99 -32.81
CA THR A 445 -32.08 -10.56 -34.03
C THR A 445 -31.30 -9.30 -33.87
N GLY A 446 -30.34 -9.02 -34.76
CA GLY A 446 -29.54 -7.80 -34.72
C GLY A 446 -28.32 -7.81 -35.62
N TRP A 447 -27.57 -6.74 -35.69
CA TRP A 447 -26.34 -6.63 -36.44
C TRP A 447 -25.14 -6.96 -35.55
N ALA A 448 -24.36 -7.96 -35.92
CA ALA A 448 -23.14 -8.41 -35.23
C ALA A 448 -21.99 -8.63 -36.22
N VAL A 449 -20.73 -8.67 -35.74
CA VAL A 449 -19.53 -8.66 -36.59
C VAL A 449 -18.50 -9.73 -36.22
N ASP A 450 -18.90 -10.79 -35.53
CA ASP A 450 -17.99 -11.92 -35.24
C ASP A 450 -17.34 -12.45 -36.52
N GLY A 451 -16.11 -12.92 -36.38
CA GLY A 451 -15.24 -13.30 -37.50
C GLY A 451 -14.38 -12.15 -38.09
N GLN A 452 -14.67 -10.88 -37.73
CA GLN A 452 -13.88 -9.69 -38.11
C GLN A 452 -13.58 -8.78 -36.91
N ILE A 453 -13.38 -9.34 -35.75
CA ILE A 453 -12.97 -8.61 -34.53
C ILE A 453 -11.64 -7.91 -34.73
N GLY A 454 -11.46 -6.75 -34.10
CA GLY A 454 -10.23 -5.92 -34.22
C GLY A 454 -10.20 -5.04 -35.48
N LYS A 455 -11.31 -4.98 -36.24
CA LYS A 455 -11.47 -4.08 -37.40
C LYS A 455 -12.64 -3.13 -37.17
N PRO A 456 -12.59 -1.91 -37.72
CA PRO A 456 -13.77 -1.02 -37.71
C PRO A 456 -14.79 -1.49 -38.71
N HIS A 457 -16.09 -1.35 -38.36
CA HIS A 457 -17.21 -1.72 -39.20
C HIS A 457 -18.19 -0.58 -39.35
N VAL A 458 -18.95 -0.58 -40.46
CA VAL A 458 -19.88 0.48 -40.78
C VAL A 458 -21.25 -0.10 -41.27
N ALA A 459 -22.32 0.45 -40.74
CA ALA A 459 -23.69 0.19 -41.21
C ALA A 459 -24.35 1.49 -41.64
N LEU A 460 -25.16 1.39 -42.69
CA LEU A 460 -25.94 2.47 -43.33
C LEU A 460 -27.41 2.10 -43.40
N PHE A 461 -28.27 3.05 -43.07
CA PHE A 461 -29.73 2.94 -43.12
C PHE A 461 -30.29 4.14 -43.88
N GLU A 462 -30.97 3.90 -45.01
CA GLU A 462 -31.63 4.94 -45.80
C GLU A 462 -33.02 5.25 -45.22
N PHE A 463 -33.42 6.46 -45.37
CA PHE A 463 -34.80 6.87 -45.05
C PHE A 463 -35.74 6.54 -46.20
N SER A 464 -36.94 6.03 -45.92
CA SER A 464 -37.93 5.69 -46.94
C SER A 464 -38.35 6.90 -47.79
N GLN A 465 -38.22 8.11 -47.24
CA GLN A 465 -38.34 9.39 -47.93
C GLN A 465 -37.32 10.36 -47.36
N PRO A 466 -36.72 11.25 -48.18
CA PRO A 466 -35.88 12.32 -47.68
C PRO A 466 -36.65 13.19 -46.70
N LEU A 467 -36.00 13.56 -45.60
CA LEU A 467 -36.55 14.55 -44.66
C LEU A 467 -36.08 15.93 -45.10
N GLU A 468 -37.05 16.85 -45.30
CA GLU A 468 -36.78 18.24 -45.68
C GLU A 468 -37.26 19.17 -44.56
N PHE A 469 -36.43 20.17 -44.23
CA PHE A 469 -36.66 21.10 -43.12
C PHE A 469 -36.46 22.55 -43.58
N ASP A 470 -37.34 23.43 -43.12
CA ASP A 470 -37.20 24.88 -43.36
C ASP A 470 -36.28 25.55 -42.33
N GLY A 471 -35.84 24.83 -41.30
CA GLY A 471 -34.97 25.30 -40.22
C GLY A 471 -34.26 24.17 -39.44
N PRO A 472 -33.59 24.51 -38.36
CA PRO A 472 -32.88 23.54 -37.51
C PRO A 472 -33.80 22.44 -36.96
N SER A 473 -33.32 21.21 -36.91
CA SER A 473 -34.07 20.05 -36.44
C SER A 473 -33.34 19.27 -35.43
N VAL A 474 -34.02 18.45 -34.64
CA VAL A 474 -33.46 17.53 -33.66
C VAL A 474 -33.67 16.11 -34.18
N LEU A 475 -32.59 15.40 -34.40
CA LEU A 475 -32.54 13.98 -34.69
C LEU A 475 -32.35 13.19 -33.38
N THR A 476 -33.16 12.15 -33.18
CA THR A 476 -33.03 11.20 -32.10
C THR A 476 -32.87 9.81 -32.69
N ILE A 477 -31.79 9.12 -32.30
CA ILE A 477 -31.51 7.72 -32.68
C ILE A 477 -31.63 6.88 -31.41
N GLU A 478 -32.57 5.94 -31.38
CA GLU A 478 -32.68 4.93 -30.34
C GLU A 478 -32.06 3.62 -30.83
N MET A 479 -31.21 3.01 -29.99
CA MET A 479 -30.50 1.77 -30.30
C MET A 479 -30.64 0.79 -29.13
N ASP A 480 -31.15 -0.38 -29.40
CA ASP A 480 -31.33 -1.46 -28.43
C ASP A 480 -30.24 -2.52 -28.57
N TYR A 481 -29.67 -2.97 -27.44
CA TYR A 481 -28.65 -4.04 -27.33
C TYR A 481 -29.18 -5.13 -26.40
N PHE A 482 -30.14 -5.92 -26.87
CA PHE A 482 -30.82 -6.95 -26.09
C PHE A 482 -30.51 -8.36 -26.56
N VAL A 483 -29.76 -8.51 -27.65
CA VAL A 483 -29.26 -9.78 -28.15
C VAL A 483 -27.89 -10.02 -27.56
N ASN A 484 -27.73 -11.15 -26.92
CA ASN A 484 -26.52 -11.55 -26.16
C ASN A 484 -26.22 -10.63 -24.97
N THR A 485 -25.41 -11.13 -24.05
CA THR A 485 -25.07 -10.40 -22.82
C THR A 485 -23.90 -9.46 -23.05
N SER A 486 -24.06 -8.18 -22.71
CA SER A 486 -22.98 -7.17 -22.71
C SER A 486 -22.38 -6.90 -24.11
N HIS A 487 -23.20 -7.00 -25.18
CA HIS A 487 -22.76 -6.87 -26.57
C HIS A 487 -23.03 -5.46 -27.14
N THR A 488 -22.59 -4.40 -26.46
CA THR A 488 -22.68 -3.02 -26.96
C THR A 488 -21.49 -2.66 -27.86
N ILE A 489 -21.65 -1.70 -28.80
CA ILE A 489 -20.54 -1.09 -29.53
C ILE A 489 -19.64 -0.36 -28.52
N GLY A 490 -18.34 -0.44 -28.68
CA GLY A 490 -17.38 0.15 -27.74
C GLY A 490 -16.97 1.58 -28.09
N ARG A 491 -16.94 1.92 -29.40
CA ARG A 491 -16.62 3.26 -29.91
C ARG A 491 -17.45 3.60 -31.13
N PRO A 492 -18.72 4.03 -30.93
CA PRO A 492 -19.59 4.45 -32.03
C PRO A 492 -19.20 5.83 -32.56
N ARG A 493 -19.43 6.04 -33.89
CA ARG A 493 -19.47 7.32 -34.56
C ARG A 493 -20.74 7.38 -35.40
N PHE A 494 -21.47 8.49 -35.34
CA PHE A 494 -22.75 8.70 -36.03
C PHE A 494 -22.59 9.73 -37.13
N SER A 495 -23.22 9.50 -38.28
CA SER A 495 -23.21 10.44 -39.39
C SER A 495 -24.54 10.43 -40.12
N VAL A 496 -24.88 11.56 -40.78
CA VAL A 496 -26.07 11.71 -41.66
C VAL A 496 -25.62 12.09 -43.07
N SER A 497 -26.45 11.79 -44.07
CA SER A 497 -26.20 12.18 -45.46
C SER A 497 -27.40 12.96 -46.05
N SER A 498 -27.07 13.87 -46.95
CA SER A 498 -28.07 14.60 -47.79
C SER A 498 -28.14 14.04 -49.20
N LYS A 499 -27.27 13.12 -49.59
CA LYS A 499 -27.21 12.53 -50.92
C LYS A 499 -28.35 11.56 -51.17
N THR A 500 -28.91 11.54 -52.37
CA THR A 500 -29.99 10.63 -52.74
C THR A 500 -29.55 9.16 -52.68
N THR A 501 -28.31 8.88 -53.01
CA THR A 501 -27.67 7.56 -52.94
C THR A 501 -26.37 7.65 -52.17
N PRO A 502 -26.39 7.62 -50.83
CA PRO A 502 -25.18 7.76 -50.01
C PRO A 502 -24.32 6.50 -50.14
N PRO A 503 -23.01 6.62 -50.35
CA PRO A 503 -22.12 5.48 -50.37
C PRO A 503 -21.90 4.94 -48.94
N LEU A 504 -21.70 3.62 -48.80
CA LEU A 504 -21.40 3.01 -47.50
C LEU A 504 -20.12 3.57 -46.90
N LYS A 505 -19.08 3.77 -47.73
CA LYS A 505 -17.82 4.45 -47.40
C LYS A 505 -17.68 5.65 -48.32
N GLY A 506 -17.33 6.82 -47.77
CA GLY A 506 -17.23 8.05 -48.55
C GLY A 506 -16.61 9.17 -47.69
N GLU A 507 -16.43 10.33 -48.33
CA GLU A 507 -15.88 11.50 -47.65
C GLU A 507 -16.77 11.96 -46.50
N VAL A 508 -16.13 12.12 -45.31
CA VAL A 508 -16.76 12.57 -44.07
C VAL A 508 -16.38 14.01 -43.80
N GLN A 509 -17.35 14.87 -43.64
CA GLN A 509 -17.14 16.27 -43.27
C GLN A 509 -17.75 16.54 -41.89
N GLU A 510 -17.06 17.30 -41.05
CA GLU A 510 -17.60 17.75 -39.77
C GLU A 510 -18.79 18.73 -40.00
N GLN A 511 -19.86 18.53 -39.26
CA GLN A 511 -21.06 19.42 -39.29
C GLN A 511 -20.66 20.88 -38.96
N ALA A 512 -19.64 21.06 -38.13
CA ALA A 512 -19.07 22.35 -37.78
C ALA A 512 -18.64 23.17 -38.99
N LEU A 513 -18.02 22.55 -40.01
CA LEU A 513 -17.61 23.24 -41.23
C LEU A 513 -18.84 23.67 -42.07
N THR A 514 -19.86 22.84 -42.13
CA THR A 514 -21.14 23.18 -42.83
C THR A 514 -21.82 24.38 -42.20
N THR A 515 -21.90 24.42 -40.85
CA THR A 515 -22.47 25.56 -40.12
C THR A 515 -21.68 26.84 -40.40
N LEU A 516 -20.36 26.77 -40.47
CA LEU A 516 -19.49 27.91 -40.82
C LEU A 516 -19.74 28.38 -42.26
N LEU A 517 -19.72 27.45 -43.20
CA LEU A 517 -19.94 27.76 -44.63
C LEU A 517 -21.33 28.38 -44.91
N ASN A 518 -22.35 27.88 -44.23
CA ASN A 518 -23.70 28.45 -44.35
C ASN A 518 -23.80 29.87 -43.77
N ALA A 519 -23.06 30.15 -42.70
CA ALA A 519 -23.09 31.46 -42.06
C ALA A 519 -22.29 32.55 -42.81
N VAL A 520 -21.19 32.15 -43.50
CA VAL A 520 -20.24 33.09 -44.14
C VAL A 520 -20.03 32.84 -45.64
N GLY A 521 -20.77 31.92 -46.26
CA GLY A 521 -20.54 31.46 -47.63
C GLY A 521 -20.91 32.46 -48.75
N THR A 522 -21.57 33.62 -48.40
CA THR A 522 -21.82 34.71 -49.35
C THR A 522 -20.92 35.90 -49.10
N PRO A 523 -20.37 36.53 -50.14
CA PRO A 523 -19.48 37.68 -49.96
C PRO A 523 -20.17 38.80 -49.13
N GLY A 524 -19.48 39.27 -48.10
CA GLY A 524 -19.98 40.31 -47.17
C GLY A 524 -20.85 39.83 -46.00
N SER A 525 -21.26 38.57 -45.99
CA SER A 525 -22.09 38.01 -44.89
C SER A 525 -21.37 38.06 -43.52
N PHE A 526 -20.06 37.88 -43.46
CA PHE A 526 -19.27 38.00 -42.24
C PHE A 526 -19.41 39.39 -41.59
N ARG A 527 -19.46 40.47 -42.40
CA ARG A 527 -19.53 41.85 -41.88
C ARG A 527 -20.91 42.16 -41.26
N SER A 528 -21.96 41.51 -41.71
CA SER A 528 -23.31 41.66 -41.19
C SER A 528 -23.59 40.84 -39.92
N LEU A 529 -22.70 39.96 -39.49
CA LEU A 529 -22.84 39.16 -38.27
C LEU A 529 -22.72 40.03 -37.01
N THR A 530 -23.55 39.74 -36.00
CA THR A 530 -23.38 40.33 -34.66
C THR A 530 -22.13 39.79 -34.02
N GLU A 531 -21.59 40.53 -33.04
CA GLU A 531 -20.37 40.14 -32.34
C GLU A 531 -20.56 38.79 -31.58
N GLU A 532 -21.76 38.59 -31.02
CA GLU A 532 -22.10 37.32 -30.36
C GLU A 532 -22.07 36.14 -31.35
N ARG A 533 -22.61 36.32 -32.54
CA ARG A 533 -22.60 35.29 -33.59
C ARG A 533 -21.21 35.03 -34.13
N ARG A 534 -20.38 36.07 -34.29
CA ARG A 534 -18.96 35.93 -34.64
C ARG A 534 -18.17 35.11 -33.60
N SER A 535 -18.42 35.38 -32.30
CA SER A 535 -17.79 34.64 -31.20
C SER A 535 -18.22 33.16 -31.22
N GLN A 536 -19.50 32.85 -31.47
CA GLN A 536 -19.96 31.47 -31.61
C GLN A 536 -19.27 30.75 -32.78
N LEU A 537 -19.23 31.39 -33.95
CA LEU A 537 -18.59 30.84 -35.16
C LEU A 537 -17.08 30.71 -35.01
N LEU A 538 -16.43 31.62 -34.32
CA LEU A 538 -14.99 31.51 -34.01
C LEU A 538 -14.66 30.25 -33.20
N LYS A 539 -15.54 29.86 -32.25
CA LYS A 539 -15.38 28.60 -31.48
C LYS A 539 -15.46 27.36 -32.40
N ILE A 540 -16.24 27.47 -33.48
CA ILE A 540 -16.33 26.41 -34.48
C ILE A 540 -15.10 26.47 -35.41
N TYR A 541 -14.75 27.66 -35.93
CA TYR A 541 -13.62 27.87 -36.84
C TYR A 541 -12.32 27.35 -36.26
N ARG A 542 -12.04 27.56 -34.94
CA ARG A 542 -10.81 27.10 -34.34
C ARG A 542 -10.60 25.59 -34.53
N THR A 543 -11.67 24.76 -34.57
CA THR A 543 -11.58 23.31 -34.72
C THR A 543 -11.11 22.87 -36.12
N ILE A 544 -11.22 23.75 -37.12
CA ILE A 544 -10.78 23.53 -38.50
C ILE A 544 -9.50 24.30 -38.86
N ASP A 545 -9.05 25.23 -38.00
CA ASP A 545 -7.81 25.97 -38.25
C ASP A 545 -6.60 25.05 -37.98
N ASP A 546 -5.78 24.90 -39.02
CA ASP A 546 -4.62 24.00 -38.99
C ASP A 546 -3.61 24.34 -37.87
N ARG A 547 -3.40 25.65 -37.63
CA ARG A 547 -2.45 26.07 -36.60
C ARG A 547 -2.98 25.83 -35.20
N TRP A 548 -4.27 26.03 -34.95
CA TRP A 548 -4.89 25.67 -33.68
C TRP A 548 -4.85 24.18 -33.44
N ARG A 549 -5.13 23.36 -34.45
CA ARG A 549 -5.05 21.89 -34.38
C ARG A 549 -3.64 21.44 -34.04
N GLU A 550 -2.63 22.04 -34.68
CA GLU A 550 -1.22 21.76 -34.38
C GLU A 550 -0.89 22.07 -32.91
N LEU A 551 -1.18 23.29 -32.43
CA LEU A 551 -0.94 23.70 -31.04
C LEU A 551 -1.70 22.82 -30.03
N LYS A 552 -2.94 22.47 -30.31
CA LYS A 552 -3.75 21.59 -29.48
C LYS A 552 -3.20 20.16 -29.45
N SER A 553 -2.72 19.67 -30.59
CA SER A 553 -2.09 18.36 -30.70
C SER A 553 -0.79 18.30 -29.91
N LEU A 554 0.07 19.33 -29.98
CA LEU A 554 1.29 19.42 -29.18
C LEU A 554 0.98 19.37 -27.69
N LEU A 555 -0.05 20.11 -27.25
CA LEU A 555 -0.50 20.10 -25.86
C LEU A 555 -0.96 18.70 -25.43
N ALA A 556 -1.79 18.04 -26.22
CA ALA A 556 -2.31 16.71 -25.96
C ALA A 556 -1.19 15.64 -25.93
N MET A 557 -0.24 15.73 -26.88
CA MET A 557 0.93 14.83 -26.88
C MET A 557 1.78 15.02 -25.62
N HIS A 558 2.01 16.26 -25.21
CA HIS A 558 2.78 16.55 -24.01
C HIS A 558 2.06 16.08 -22.74
N GLU A 559 0.73 16.21 -22.67
CA GLU A 559 -0.09 15.70 -21.57
C GLU A 559 0.05 14.16 -21.42
N THR A 560 0.10 13.42 -22.52
CA THR A 560 0.33 11.96 -22.50
C THR A 560 1.75 11.58 -22.04
N ALA A 561 2.71 12.50 -22.18
CA ALA A 561 4.09 12.33 -21.76
C ALA A 561 4.33 12.68 -20.28
N LYS A 562 3.27 12.94 -19.50
CA LYS A 562 3.38 13.23 -18.07
C LYS A 562 4.19 12.15 -17.36
N PRO A 563 5.27 12.51 -16.64
CA PRO A 563 6.06 11.55 -15.88
C PRO A 563 5.16 10.79 -14.92
N ALA A 564 5.25 9.48 -14.93
CA ALA A 564 4.55 8.63 -13.97
C ALA A 564 5.48 8.27 -12.83
N SER A 565 5.04 8.47 -11.61
CA SER A 565 5.72 7.93 -10.42
C SER A 565 5.76 6.40 -10.52
N LYS A 566 6.93 5.81 -10.28
CA LYS A 566 7.07 4.35 -10.18
C LYS A 566 6.27 3.87 -8.97
N LYS A 567 5.27 3.05 -9.22
CA LYS A 567 4.49 2.42 -8.14
C LYS A 567 4.97 1.00 -7.90
N VAL A 568 5.02 0.61 -6.64
CA VAL A 568 5.24 -0.78 -6.25
C VAL A 568 4.09 -1.26 -5.38
N LYS A 569 3.78 -2.53 -5.49
CA LYS A 569 2.78 -3.15 -4.64
C LYS A 569 3.40 -3.50 -3.30
N VAL A 570 2.82 -3.00 -2.22
CA VAL A 570 3.29 -3.16 -0.83
C VAL A 570 2.21 -3.84 -0.02
N MET A 571 2.61 -4.82 0.80
CA MET A 571 1.72 -5.38 1.83
C MET A 571 1.68 -4.41 3.01
N VAL A 572 0.46 -3.99 3.37
CA VAL A 572 0.20 -3.09 4.50
C VAL A 572 -0.80 -3.72 5.46
N SER A 573 -0.74 -3.34 6.73
CA SER A 573 -1.78 -3.64 7.71
C SER A 573 -2.48 -2.33 8.06
N SER A 574 -3.73 -2.15 7.59
CA SER A 574 -4.40 -0.86 7.55
C SER A 574 -5.91 -1.02 7.65
N GLU A 575 -6.64 0.08 7.75
CA GLU A 575 -8.10 0.14 7.72
C GLU A 575 -8.60 0.65 6.37
N GLY A 576 -9.83 0.29 5.99
CA GLY A 576 -10.52 0.87 4.83
C GLY A 576 -9.97 0.49 3.46
N HIS A 577 -8.99 -0.39 3.36
CA HIS A 577 -8.54 -1.01 2.13
C HIS A 577 -9.26 -2.33 1.86
N LYS A 578 -9.13 -2.85 0.63
CA LYS A 578 -9.61 -4.20 0.32
C LYS A 578 -8.70 -5.23 0.98
N PRO A 579 -9.26 -6.21 1.70
CA PRO A 579 -8.47 -7.29 2.27
C PRO A 579 -7.81 -8.14 1.16
N ILE A 580 -6.68 -8.77 1.49
CA ILE A 580 -6.07 -9.78 0.61
C ILE A 580 -7.07 -10.93 0.47
N LYS A 581 -7.34 -11.34 -0.78
CA LYS A 581 -8.28 -12.43 -1.06
C LYS A 581 -7.80 -13.73 -0.44
N HIS A 582 -8.75 -14.47 0.12
CA HIS A 582 -8.53 -15.82 0.58
C HIS A 582 -8.37 -16.78 -0.62
N HIS A 583 -7.40 -17.69 -0.61
CA HIS A 583 -7.09 -18.53 -1.76
C HIS A 583 -8.14 -19.61 -2.04
N ALA A 584 -8.76 -20.18 -1.00
CA ALA A 584 -9.60 -21.37 -1.15
C ALA A 584 -10.90 -21.11 -1.92
N ASP A 585 -11.51 -19.95 -1.78
CA ASP A 585 -12.83 -19.65 -2.37
C ASP A 585 -12.85 -18.32 -3.17
N GLY A 586 -11.71 -17.66 -3.29
CA GLY A 586 -11.60 -16.33 -3.92
C GLY A 586 -12.35 -15.21 -3.20
N ARG A 587 -12.97 -15.51 -2.05
CA ARG A 587 -13.58 -14.53 -1.17
C ARG A 587 -12.50 -13.92 -0.30
N GLY A 588 -12.45 -12.60 -0.23
CA GLY A 588 -11.62 -11.89 0.74
C GLY A 588 -12.19 -12.09 2.14
N TYR A 589 -11.50 -11.57 3.12
CA TYR A 589 -12.01 -11.47 4.48
C TYR A 589 -13.29 -10.63 4.45
N PRO A 590 -14.49 -11.20 4.55
CA PRO A 590 -15.70 -10.41 4.42
C PRO A 590 -16.00 -9.57 5.65
N HIS A 591 -15.29 -9.77 6.78
CA HIS A 591 -15.74 -9.28 8.05
C HIS A 591 -14.60 -8.73 8.91
N TYR A 592 -14.28 -7.46 8.79
CA TYR A 592 -13.72 -6.75 9.93
C TYR A 592 -14.90 -6.25 10.74
N TYR A 593 -14.93 -6.71 11.97
CA TYR A 593 -15.98 -6.31 12.89
C TYR A 593 -15.73 -4.89 13.36
N LYS A 594 -16.72 -4.02 13.20
CA LYS A 594 -16.68 -2.67 13.77
C LYS A 594 -16.58 -2.73 15.30
N GLU A 595 -17.09 -3.80 15.88
CA GLU A 595 -17.11 -4.06 17.32
C GLU A 595 -16.25 -5.27 17.64
N THR A 596 -15.48 -5.15 18.71
CA THR A 596 -14.72 -6.24 19.32
C THR A 596 -15.43 -6.61 20.61
N PHE A 597 -15.54 -7.89 20.91
CA PHE A 597 -16.24 -8.38 22.10
C PHE A 597 -15.26 -8.96 23.11
N TYR A 598 -15.59 -8.84 24.38
CA TYR A 598 -15.04 -9.69 25.40
C TYR A 598 -15.45 -11.14 25.12
N LEU A 599 -14.51 -12.07 25.16
CA LEU A 599 -14.79 -13.49 24.96
C LEU A 599 -14.59 -14.25 26.27
N ASP A 600 -15.62 -14.92 26.76
CA ASP A 600 -15.46 -15.79 27.94
C ASP A 600 -14.52 -16.95 27.57
N ARG A 601 -13.48 -17.12 28.39
CA ARG A 601 -12.40 -18.11 28.18
C ARG A 601 -11.73 -18.06 26.80
N GLY A 602 -11.79 -16.91 26.11
CA GLY A 602 -11.20 -16.74 24.77
C GLY A 602 -11.97 -17.41 23.64
N ASP A 603 -13.20 -17.90 23.90
CA ASP A 603 -14.03 -18.57 22.91
C ASP A 603 -14.90 -17.56 22.12
N PRO A 604 -14.73 -17.44 20.80
CA PRO A 604 -15.53 -16.54 19.96
C PRO A 604 -17.03 -16.83 19.95
N ASN A 605 -17.43 -18.04 20.35
CA ASN A 605 -18.84 -18.43 20.49
C ASN A 605 -19.46 -17.94 21.81
N LEU A 606 -18.64 -17.55 22.79
CA LEU A 606 -19.06 -17.07 24.12
C LEU A 606 -18.79 -15.56 24.26
N LYS A 607 -19.45 -14.77 23.40
CA LYS A 607 -19.34 -13.31 23.39
C LYS A 607 -20.05 -12.71 24.59
N GLY A 608 -19.32 -11.88 25.33
CA GLY A 608 -19.86 -10.99 26.37
C GLY A 608 -20.18 -9.61 25.78
N GLU A 609 -19.88 -8.57 26.57
CA GLU A 609 -20.10 -7.18 26.15
C GLU A 609 -19.15 -6.73 25.04
N ALA A 610 -19.60 -5.77 24.22
CA ALA A 610 -18.72 -5.08 23.28
C ALA A 610 -17.72 -4.22 24.06
N VAL A 611 -16.46 -4.24 23.64
CA VAL A 611 -15.38 -3.51 24.32
C VAL A 611 -14.94 -2.30 23.50
N ASN A 612 -14.53 -1.25 24.20
CA ASN A 612 -13.98 -0.04 23.60
C ASN A 612 -12.47 -0.01 23.76
N GLN A 613 -11.81 0.72 22.86
CA GLN A 613 -10.38 0.90 22.95
C GLN A 613 -9.96 1.52 24.29
N ALA A 614 -9.07 0.82 24.98
CA ALA A 614 -8.35 1.37 26.12
C ALA A 614 -6.95 0.77 26.20
N PHE A 615 -6.03 1.51 26.80
CA PHE A 615 -4.66 1.09 27.01
C PHE A 615 -4.52 0.48 28.42
N LEU A 616 -3.42 -0.27 28.61
CA LEU A 616 -3.20 -0.95 29.89
C LEU A 616 -3.10 0.06 31.04
N PRO A 617 -4.00 0.05 32.03
CA PRO A 617 -4.00 1.03 33.14
C PRO A 617 -2.72 0.96 33.96
N LEU A 618 -2.06 -0.21 33.96
CA LEU A 618 -0.73 -0.41 34.55
C LEU A 618 0.30 0.60 34.04
N LEU A 619 0.20 1.01 32.76
CA LEU A 619 1.16 1.91 32.10
C LEU A 619 0.53 3.26 31.72
N VAL A 620 -0.61 3.61 32.31
CA VAL A 620 -1.22 4.96 32.22
C VAL A 620 -0.93 5.71 33.50
N ARG A 621 -0.42 6.93 33.43
CA ARG A 621 0.12 7.69 34.55
C ARG A 621 -0.52 9.07 34.71
N ASN A 622 -0.18 9.78 35.77
CA ASN A 622 -0.54 11.19 36.06
C ASN A 622 -2.05 11.45 35.97
N GLY A 623 -2.85 10.47 36.41
CA GLY A 623 -4.32 10.59 36.41
C GLY A 623 -4.96 10.64 35.02
N LYS A 624 -4.18 10.38 33.96
CA LYS A 624 -4.71 10.29 32.61
C LYS A 624 -5.58 9.05 32.43
N LYS A 625 -6.39 9.06 31.35
CA LYS A 625 -7.17 7.92 30.87
C LYS A 625 -6.83 7.69 29.41
N SER A 626 -7.30 6.59 28.85
CA SER A 626 -7.01 6.21 27.45
C SER A 626 -7.47 7.25 26.42
N ASP A 627 -8.49 8.03 26.72
CA ASP A 627 -9.02 9.11 25.89
C ASP A 627 -8.02 10.27 25.70
N HIS A 628 -7.03 10.40 26.59
CA HIS A 628 -5.95 11.40 26.46
C HIS A 628 -5.22 11.34 25.12
N TRP A 629 -5.05 10.13 24.55
CA TRP A 629 -4.34 9.92 23.26
C TRP A 629 -5.31 9.74 22.08
N GLN A 630 -6.62 9.58 22.36
CA GLN A 630 -7.62 9.36 21.32
C GLN A 630 -8.00 10.69 20.69
N THR A 631 -7.81 10.78 19.38
CA THR A 631 -8.21 11.94 18.58
C THR A 631 -9.21 11.48 17.54
N PRO A 632 -10.40 12.07 17.46
CA PRO A 632 -11.36 11.74 16.42
C PRO A 632 -10.74 11.90 15.03
N PRO A 633 -10.99 10.96 14.11
CA PRO A 633 -10.50 11.10 12.75
C PRO A 633 -11.17 12.30 12.06
N PRO A 634 -10.48 12.96 11.09
CA PRO A 634 -11.10 13.96 10.23
C PRO A 634 -12.33 13.39 9.51
N GLU A 635 -13.25 14.27 9.11
CA GLU A 635 -14.40 13.89 8.28
C GLU A 635 -13.91 13.23 6.99
N ASN A 636 -14.54 12.12 6.62
CA ASN A 636 -14.15 11.26 5.49
C ASN A 636 -12.78 10.56 5.63
N SER A 637 -12.22 10.47 6.82
CA SER A 637 -11.01 9.67 7.07
C SER A 637 -11.26 8.20 6.72
N ARG A 638 -10.28 7.56 6.08
CA ARG A 638 -10.30 6.13 5.79
C ARG A 638 -10.14 5.28 7.05
N THR A 639 -9.45 5.80 8.06
CA THR A 639 -9.07 5.08 9.28
C THR A 639 -9.75 5.65 10.52
N SER A 640 -9.86 4.84 11.56
CA SER A 640 -10.48 5.19 12.84
C SER A 640 -9.55 5.98 13.77
N HIS A 641 -8.27 6.10 13.47
CA HIS A 641 -7.20 6.65 14.32
C HIS A 641 -6.98 5.89 15.65
N ARG A 642 -7.48 4.66 15.76
CA ARG A 642 -7.25 3.83 16.95
C ARG A 642 -5.78 3.46 17.12
N ARG A 643 -5.11 3.06 16.05
CA ARG A 643 -3.68 2.71 16.09
C ARG A 643 -2.79 3.94 16.29
N LYS A 644 -3.18 5.10 15.77
CA LYS A 644 -2.55 6.38 16.06
C LYS A 644 -2.56 6.70 17.55
N ALA A 645 -3.70 6.51 18.21
CA ALA A 645 -3.80 6.67 19.66
C ALA A 645 -2.89 5.70 20.42
N LEU A 646 -2.83 4.42 19.99
CA LEU A 646 -1.92 3.44 20.55
C LEU A 646 -0.45 3.84 20.34
N ALA A 647 -0.09 4.33 19.16
CA ALA A 647 1.27 4.77 18.85
C ALA A 647 1.72 5.93 19.75
N HIS A 648 0.85 6.91 19.98
CA HIS A 648 1.13 8.01 20.89
C HIS A 648 1.28 7.54 22.35
N TRP A 649 0.38 6.69 22.85
CA TRP A 649 0.49 6.13 24.19
C TRP A 649 1.76 5.31 24.38
N LEU A 650 2.13 4.50 23.37
CA LEU A 650 3.30 3.63 23.39
C LEU A 650 4.61 4.42 23.55
N THR A 651 4.67 5.61 22.98
CA THR A 651 5.88 6.44 22.93
C THR A 651 5.89 7.59 23.95
N ASP A 652 4.77 7.83 24.62
CA ASP A 652 4.67 8.86 25.66
C ASP A 652 5.45 8.45 26.92
N THR A 653 6.54 9.14 27.19
CA THR A 653 7.44 8.85 28.32
C THR A 653 6.93 9.37 29.67
N GLU A 654 6.01 10.33 29.68
CA GLU A 654 5.48 10.97 30.89
C GLU A 654 4.19 10.28 31.37
N ASN A 655 3.22 10.12 30.47
CA ASN A 655 1.87 9.67 30.82
C ASN A 655 1.57 8.24 30.35
N GLY A 656 2.35 7.74 29.39
CA GLY A 656 2.15 6.44 28.72
C GLY A 656 3.25 5.42 29.01
N ALA A 657 3.47 4.57 28.00
CA ALA A 657 4.33 3.39 28.12
C ALA A 657 5.78 3.63 27.65
N GLY A 658 6.12 4.84 27.18
CA GLY A 658 7.41 5.14 26.55
C GLY A 658 8.64 4.82 27.42
N HIS A 659 8.53 4.97 28.75
CA HIS A 659 9.59 4.63 29.69
C HIS A 659 9.89 3.12 29.73
N VAL A 660 8.88 2.26 29.56
CA VAL A 660 9.08 0.80 29.45
C VAL A 660 9.69 0.47 28.10
N MET A 661 9.18 1.08 27.03
CA MET A 661 9.72 0.90 25.69
C MET A 661 11.22 1.25 25.61
N ALA A 662 11.62 2.33 26.24
CA ALA A 662 13.04 2.70 26.32
C ALA A 662 13.90 1.63 27.02
N ARG A 663 13.45 1.10 28.15
CA ARG A 663 14.13 0.00 28.86
C ARG A 663 14.24 -1.26 28.00
N VAL A 664 13.16 -1.60 27.28
CA VAL A 664 13.12 -2.80 26.43
C VAL A 664 14.10 -2.71 25.28
N ILE A 665 14.14 -1.60 24.53
CA ILE A 665 15.06 -1.48 23.39
C ILE A 665 16.52 -1.39 23.85
N VAL A 666 16.80 -0.65 24.92
CA VAL A 666 18.14 -0.61 25.53
C VAL A 666 18.60 -2.01 25.92
N ASN A 667 17.74 -2.79 26.58
CA ASN A 667 18.06 -4.15 26.96
C ASN A 667 18.36 -5.06 25.76
N ARG A 668 17.61 -4.92 24.64
CA ARG A 668 17.88 -5.68 23.42
C ARG A 668 19.20 -5.30 22.78
N ILE A 669 19.54 -4.00 22.72
CA ILE A 669 20.82 -3.54 22.19
C ILE A 669 21.96 -4.07 23.06
N TRP A 670 21.83 -3.96 24.37
CA TRP A 670 22.79 -4.51 25.32
C TRP A 670 23.01 -6.02 25.12
N GLN A 671 21.90 -6.76 25.00
CA GLN A 671 21.92 -8.21 24.73
C GLN A 671 22.74 -8.56 23.48
N HIS A 672 22.57 -7.80 22.41
CA HIS A 672 23.27 -8.08 21.15
C HIS A 672 24.74 -7.72 21.20
N HIS A 673 25.19 -6.86 22.10
CA HIS A 673 26.61 -6.60 22.35
C HIS A 673 27.24 -7.58 23.32
N PHE A 674 26.53 -7.96 24.37
CA PHE A 674 27.09 -8.79 25.44
C PHE A 674 26.57 -10.24 25.48
N GLY A 675 25.70 -10.63 24.54
CA GLY A 675 25.10 -11.98 24.45
C GLY A 675 23.95 -12.22 25.42
N GLN A 676 23.84 -11.43 26.49
CA GLN A 676 22.73 -11.45 27.44
C GLN A 676 22.33 -10.02 27.80
N GLY A 677 21.02 -9.80 27.92
CA GLY A 677 20.48 -8.50 28.35
C GLY A 677 20.75 -8.24 29.83
N LEU A 678 20.69 -6.97 30.23
CA LEU A 678 20.63 -6.61 31.65
C LEU A 678 19.43 -7.27 32.32
N VAL A 679 18.34 -7.46 31.60
CA VAL A 679 17.20 -8.34 31.88
C VAL A 679 17.33 -9.56 30.96
N SER A 680 17.54 -10.75 31.51
CA SER A 680 17.82 -11.98 30.73
C SER A 680 16.57 -12.50 29.96
N THR A 681 15.37 -12.00 30.27
CA THR A 681 14.10 -12.32 29.63
C THR A 681 13.63 -11.15 28.77
N PRO A 682 14.15 -10.95 27.53
CA PRO A 682 13.92 -9.72 26.75
C PRO A 682 12.48 -9.50 26.28
N ASN A 683 11.63 -10.54 26.30
CA ASN A 683 10.20 -10.48 25.97
C ASN A 683 9.29 -10.52 27.21
N ASP A 684 9.88 -10.59 28.41
CA ASP A 684 9.12 -10.61 29.67
C ASP A 684 9.78 -9.72 30.72
N PHE A 685 9.20 -8.54 30.89
CA PHE A 685 9.54 -7.54 31.92
C PHE A 685 8.46 -7.50 33.02
N GLY A 686 7.49 -8.44 32.99
CA GLY A 686 6.50 -8.65 34.01
C GLY A 686 7.03 -9.38 35.24
N LYS A 687 6.11 -9.79 36.12
CA LYS A 687 6.46 -10.45 37.40
C LYS A 687 7.18 -11.77 37.26
N GLN A 688 7.01 -12.47 36.13
CA GLN A 688 7.72 -13.73 35.84
C GLN A 688 9.07 -13.50 35.14
N GLY A 689 9.29 -12.30 34.61
CA GLY A 689 10.56 -11.91 34.01
C GLY A 689 11.68 -11.82 35.04
N ALA A 690 12.91 -11.94 34.54
CA ALA A 690 14.11 -11.78 35.35
C ALA A 690 14.26 -10.34 35.87
N LYS A 691 14.76 -10.20 37.07
CA LYS A 691 15.19 -8.91 37.58
C LYS A 691 16.43 -8.41 36.81
N PRO A 692 16.57 -7.10 36.57
CA PRO A 692 17.79 -6.59 35.97
C PRO A 692 19.05 -6.80 36.83
N SER A 693 20.11 -7.24 36.20
CA SER A 693 21.40 -7.39 36.84
C SER A 693 21.96 -6.04 37.33
N HIS A 694 21.71 -4.98 36.53
CA HIS A 694 22.16 -3.60 36.81
C HIS A 694 21.00 -2.64 36.59
N PRO A 695 20.05 -2.53 37.54
CA PRO A 695 18.82 -1.72 37.37
C PRO A 695 19.09 -0.23 37.12
N GLU A 696 20.03 0.34 37.84
CA GLU A 696 20.42 1.75 37.67
C GLU A 696 21.06 2.02 36.29
N LEU A 697 21.91 1.09 35.81
CA LEU A 697 22.46 1.21 34.45
C LEU A 697 21.40 1.13 33.39
N LEU A 698 20.40 0.25 33.55
CA LEU A 698 19.29 0.12 32.62
C LEU A 698 18.50 1.44 32.53
N ASP A 699 18.15 2.02 33.67
CA ASP A 699 17.43 3.29 33.72
C ASP A 699 18.27 4.45 33.18
N TRP A 700 19.55 4.52 33.53
CA TRP A 700 20.46 5.54 33.02
C TRP A 700 20.60 5.46 31.48
N LEU A 701 20.77 4.26 30.91
CA LEU A 701 20.87 4.08 29.47
C LEU A 701 19.56 4.45 28.79
N ALA A 702 18.41 4.11 29.37
CA ALA A 702 17.09 4.46 28.85
C ALA A 702 16.87 6.00 28.87
N SER A 703 17.33 6.68 29.93
CA SER A 703 17.28 8.15 29.99
C SER A 703 18.19 8.77 28.93
N ARG A 704 19.39 8.26 28.73
CA ARG A 704 20.30 8.73 27.65
C ARG A 704 19.72 8.54 26.26
N LEU A 705 19.01 7.44 26.01
CA LEU A 705 18.35 7.20 24.74
C LEU A 705 17.27 8.26 24.49
N ILE A 706 16.41 8.54 25.47
CA ILE A 706 15.34 9.52 25.35
C ILE A 706 15.91 10.92 25.14
N GLU A 707 16.92 11.32 25.92
CA GLU A 707 17.58 12.62 25.80
C GLU A 707 18.26 12.83 24.45
N ASN A 708 18.73 11.77 23.83
CA ASN A 708 19.35 11.79 22.51
C ASN A 708 18.34 11.45 21.40
N GLU A 709 17.07 11.89 21.54
CA GLU A 709 16.03 11.79 20.54
C GLU A 709 15.80 10.36 20.02
N TRP A 710 15.92 9.37 20.91
CA TRP A 710 15.75 7.96 20.58
C TRP A 710 16.71 7.41 19.52
N ARG A 711 17.88 8.04 19.29
CA ARG A 711 18.86 7.65 18.28
C ARG A 711 19.66 6.44 18.73
N LEU A 712 19.53 5.32 18.04
CA LEU A 712 20.17 4.07 18.45
C LEU A 712 21.68 4.07 18.19
N LYS A 713 22.15 4.74 17.13
CA LYS A 713 23.60 4.84 16.85
C LYS A 713 24.38 5.52 17.96
N TYR A 714 23.76 6.50 18.62
CA TYR A 714 24.34 7.11 19.83
C TYR A 714 24.58 6.06 20.93
N LEU A 715 23.57 5.21 21.18
CA LEU A 715 23.68 4.17 22.22
C LEU A 715 24.76 3.13 21.89
N HIS A 716 24.85 2.71 20.62
CA HIS A 716 25.92 1.82 20.16
C HIS A 716 27.30 2.41 20.42
N LYS A 717 27.51 3.68 20.05
CA LYS A 717 28.77 4.36 20.27
C LYS A 717 29.12 4.42 21.75
N LEU A 718 28.15 4.78 22.58
CA LEU A 718 28.33 4.85 24.04
C LEU A 718 28.76 3.50 24.62
N ILE A 719 28.18 2.39 24.17
CA ILE A 719 28.50 1.03 24.60
C ILE A 719 29.90 0.63 24.12
N LEU A 720 30.23 0.81 22.86
CA LEU A 720 31.49 0.38 22.26
C LEU A 720 32.70 1.20 22.78
N ASP A 721 32.46 2.43 23.18
CA ASP A 721 33.51 3.27 23.80
C ASP A 721 33.77 2.93 25.25
N SER A 722 32.94 2.10 25.93
CA SER A 722 33.14 1.72 27.33
C SER A 722 34.32 0.73 27.52
N ALA A 723 34.99 0.81 28.65
CA ALA A 723 35.98 -0.20 29.07
C ALA A 723 35.31 -1.58 29.19
N THR A 724 34.09 -1.63 29.66
CA THR A 724 33.27 -2.85 29.79
C THR A 724 33.17 -3.63 28.48
N TRP A 725 32.91 -2.98 27.35
CA TRP A 725 32.87 -3.65 26.06
C TRP A 725 34.25 -4.02 25.51
N ARG A 726 35.25 -3.25 25.87
CA ARG A 726 36.64 -3.43 25.40
C ARG A 726 37.42 -4.50 26.12
N GLN A 727 36.90 -5.10 27.19
CA GLN A 727 37.53 -6.18 27.94
C GLN A 727 37.91 -7.39 27.08
N SER A 728 38.95 -8.09 27.46
CA SER A 728 39.29 -9.44 26.99
C SER A 728 38.20 -10.44 27.36
N SER A 729 37.95 -11.41 26.48
CA SER A 729 37.12 -12.59 26.79
C SER A 729 37.90 -13.73 27.42
N PHE A 730 39.22 -13.65 27.42
CA PHE A 730 40.06 -14.65 28.08
C PHE A 730 40.05 -14.40 29.58
N THR A 731 39.63 -15.39 30.37
CA THR A 731 39.56 -15.34 31.83
C THR A 731 39.73 -16.73 32.41
N GLU A 732 40.30 -16.79 33.61
CA GLU A 732 40.38 -18.02 34.42
C GLU A 732 39.07 -18.24 35.22
N HIS A 733 38.24 -17.21 35.35
CA HIS A 733 36.99 -17.24 36.10
C HIS A 733 35.78 -17.31 35.12
N THR A 734 35.07 -18.43 35.15
CA THR A 734 33.98 -18.74 34.25
C THR A 734 32.63 -18.98 34.95
N ASP A 735 32.54 -18.61 36.23
CA ASP A 735 31.31 -18.78 37.00
C ASP A 735 30.20 -17.81 36.56
N ASP A 736 28.96 -18.14 36.95
CA ASP A 736 27.79 -17.33 36.54
C ASP A 736 27.78 -15.92 37.15
N GLN A 737 28.42 -15.72 38.31
CA GLN A 737 28.51 -14.41 38.96
C GLN A 737 29.41 -13.46 38.15
N THR A 738 30.60 -13.91 37.77
CA THR A 738 31.53 -13.11 36.96
C THR A 738 30.97 -12.77 35.60
N ARG A 739 30.22 -13.69 35.00
CA ARG A 739 29.52 -13.46 33.73
C ARG A 739 28.39 -12.44 33.90
N THR A 740 27.53 -12.59 34.91
CA THR A 740 26.38 -11.70 35.15
C THR A 740 26.81 -10.29 35.49
N LEU A 741 27.92 -10.14 36.24
CA LEU A 741 28.47 -8.84 36.62
C LEU A 741 29.41 -8.25 35.56
N LEU A 742 29.65 -8.95 34.43
CA LEU A 742 30.51 -8.50 33.33
C LEU A 742 31.98 -8.22 33.77
N ALA A 743 32.54 -9.10 34.62
CA ALA A 743 33.95 -9.05 35.02
C ALA A 743 34.88 -9.29 33.81
N HIS A 744 34.40 -9.86 32.72
CA HIS A 744 35.09 -10.06 31.46
C HIS A 744 34.09 -9.95 30.31
N TYR A 745 34.53 -9.73 29.08
CA TYR A 745 33.67 -9.77 27.92
C TYR A 745 33.19 -11.19 27.63
N PRO A 746 31.88 -11.47 27.58
CA PRO A 746 31.36 -12.81 27.36
C PRO A 746 31.64 -13.31 25.95
N ALA A 747 32.23 -14.48 25.82
CA ALA A 747 32.35 -15.15 24.52
C ALA A 747 30.95 -15.56 24.03
N ARG A 748 30.67 -15.30 22.75
CA ARG A 748 29.39 -15.64 22.13
C ARG A 748 29.62 -16.25 20.76
N ARG A 749 28.71 -17.11 20.36
CA ARG A 749 28.67 -17.69 19.05
C ARG A 749 28.08 -16.69 18.05
N LEU A 750 28.58 -16.70 16.81
CA LEU A 750 28.00 -15.94 15.71
C LEU A 750 26.73 -16.63 15.16
N GLU A 751 25.79 -15.88 14.72
CA GLU A 751 24.58 -16.38 14.07
C GLU A 751 24.89 -16.95 12.67
N GLY A 752 24.06 -17.87 12.20
CA GLY A 752 24.22 -18.53 10.89
C GLY A 752 24.36 -17.58 9.71
N GLU A 753 23.59 -16.50 9.73
CA GLU A 753 23.68 -15.45 8.71
C GLU A 753 25.06 -14.80 8.68
N VAL A 754 25.62 -14.48 9.84
CA VAL A 754 26.94 -13.85 9.96
C VAL A 754 28.07 -14.83 9.52
N ILE A 755 27.95 -16.12 9.86
CA ILE A 755 28.91 -17.15 9.44
C ILE A 755 28.93 -17.27 7.91
N ARG A 756 27.75 -17.42 7.28
CA ARG A 756 27.66 -17.54 5.83
C ARG A 756 28.11 -16.27 5.11
N ASP A 757 27.67 -15.11 5.59
CA ASP A 757 28.05 -13.82 5.00
C ASP A 757 29.56 -13.58 5.11
N SER A 758 30.20 -14.04 6.18
CA SER A 758 31.67 -13.99 6.36
C SER A 758 32.38 -14.87 5.34
N ILE A 759 31.88 -16.09 5.07
CA ILE A 759 32.45 -16.99 4.07
C ILE A 759 32.40 -16.33 2.69
N LEU A 760 31.29 -15.72 2.34
CA LEU A 760 31.15 -14.99 1.08
C LEU A 760 32.06 -13.76 0.99
N ALA A 761 32.19 -13.02 2.09
CA ALA A 761 33.04 -11.83 2.14
C ALA A 761 34.54 -12.20 1.97
N VAL A 762 35.06 -13.16 2.75
CA VAL A 762 36.48 -13.53 2.66
C VAL A 762 36.84 -14.25 1.37
N SER A 763 35.88 -14.89 0.71
CA SER A 763 36.08 -15.49 -0.61
C SER A 763 35.93 -14.49 -1.77
N GLY A 764 35.64 -13.21 -1.50
CA GLY A 764 35.41 -12.18 -2.50
C GLY A 764 34.14 -12.37 -3.34
N ARG A 765 33.20 -13.20 -2.88
CA ARG A 765 31.96 -13.54 -3.60
C ARG A 765 30.72 -12.79 -3.08
N LEU A 766 30.87 -11.98 -2.04
CA LEU A 766 29.73 -11.28 -1.44
C LEU A 766 29.19 -10.23 -2.41
N ASP A 767 27.90 -10.35 -2.75
CA ASP A 767 27.13 -9.34 -3.46
C ASP A 767 26.51 -8.38 -2.44
N SER A 768 26.96 -7.12 -2.47
CA SER A 768 26.53 -6.05 -1.56
C SER A 768 25.21 -5.36 -2.00
N THR A 769 24.48 -5.88 -2.99
CA THR A 769 23.20 -5.31 -3.43
C THR A 769 22.18 -5.27 -2.30
N LEU A 770 21.72 -4.08 -1.99
CA LEU A 770 20.74 -3.82 -0.93
C LEU A 770 19.30 -3.95 -1.46
N TYR A 771 18.37 -4.27 -0.54
CA TYR A 771 16.91 -4.23 -0.74
C TYR A 771 16.37 -5.20 -1.82
N GLY A 772 15.05 -5.19 -2.00
CA GLY A 772 14.36 -5.96 -3.02
C GLY A 772 14.00 -7.39 -2.59
N LYS A 773 13.41 -8.13 -3.49
CA LYS A 773 12.86 -9.47 -3.21
C LYS A 773 13.91 -10.43 -2.63
N GLY A 774 13.44 -11.27 -1.70
CA GLY A 774 14.19 -12.41 -1.18
C GLY A 774 14.29 -13.56 -2.20
N THR A 775 15.12 -14.56 -1.90
CA THR A 775 15.32 -15.76 -2.72
C THR A 775 15.41 -17.01 -1.85
N LEU A 776 14.91 -18.14 -2.38
CA LEU A 776 15.12 -19.47 -1.81
C LEU A 776 16.36 -20.16 -2.40
N ASN A 777 17.07 -19.51 -3.31
CA ASN A 777 18.28 -20.06 -3.91
C ASN A 777 19.46 -19.99 -2.91
N GLU A 778 19.87 -21.14 -2.39
CA GLU A 778 20.99 -21.26 -1.43
C GLU A 778 22.34 -20.81 -2.00
N ALA A 779 22.50 -20.89 -3.34
CA ALA A 779 23.71 -20.45 -4.04
C ALA A 779 23.77 -18.91 -4.23
N SER A 780 22.76 -18.16 -3.79
CA SER A 780 22.78 -16.70 -3.82
C SER A 780 24.02 -16.15 -3.12
N THR A 781 24.64 -15.17 -3.71
CA THR A 781 25.83 -14.50 -3.15
C THR A 781 25.49 -13.25 -2.35
N ARG A 782 24.21 -12.84 -2.33
CA ARG A 782 23.75 -11.73 -1.48
C ARG A 782 23.80 -12.09 0.01
N ARG A 783 23.75 -11.07 0.86
CA ARG A 783 23.67 -11.27 2.30
C ARG A 783 22.48 -12.13 2.69
N SER A 784 22.65 -12.93 3.75
CA SER A 784 21.65 -13.90 4.21
C SER A 784 20.33 -13.27 4.66
N ILE A 785 20.29 -11.99 4.99
CA ILE A 785 19.05 -11.27 5.30
C ILE A 785 18.10 -11.20 4.08
N TYR A 786 18.61 -11.38 2.87
CA TYR A 786 17.82 -11.42 1.63
C TYR A 786 17.41 -12.85 1.22
N PHE A 787 17.56 -13.82 2.10
CA PHE A 787 16.83 -15.06 1.90
C PHE A 787 15.34 -14.83 2.13
N GLN A 788 14.53 -15.46 1.27
CA GLN A 788 13.09 -15.51 1.50
C GLN A 788 12.80 -16.41 2.71
N ILE A 789 12.18 -15.85 3.72
CA ILE A 789 11.79 -16.59 4.91
C ILE A 789 10.44 -17.24 4.64
N LYS A 790 10.47 -18.51 4.20
CA LYS A 790 9.27 -19.32 4.00
C LYS A 790 9.13 -20.33 5.14
N ARG A 791 8.00 -20.28 5.87
CA ARG A 791 7.80 -21.03 7.11
C ARG A 791 7.86 -22.54 6.93
N SER A 792 7.31 -23.04 5.79
CA SER A 792 7.36 -24.47 5.44
C SER A 792 8.71 -24.91 4.85
N ARG A 793 9.59 -23.99 4.47
CA ARG A 793 10.84 -24.29 3.80
C ARG A 793 11.94 -23.30 4.23
N LEU A 794 12.47 -23.50 5.41
CA LEU A 794 13.62 -22.73 5.86
C LEU A 794 14.89 -23.16 5.10
N ILE A 795 15.82 -22.22 4.92
CA ILE A 795 17.10 -22.49 4.26
C ILE A 795 17.92 -23.44 5.11
N PRO A 796 18.34 -24.64 4.60
CA PRO A 796 19.04 -25.66 5.37
C PRO A 796 20.28 -25.15 6.10
N CYS A 797 21.11 -24.34 5.45
CA CYS A 797 22.28 -23.72 6.08
C CYS A 797 21.88 -22.89 7.32
N MET A 798 20.78 -22.15 7.28
CA MET A 798 20.31 -21.37 8.42
C MET A 798 19.81 -22.25 9.55
N GLN A 799 19.11 -23.34 9.24
CA GLN A 799 18.64 -24.32 10.23
C GLN A 799 19.79 -25.02 10.96
N LEU A 800 20.86 -25.37 10.25
CA LEU A 800 22.06 -25.98 10.84
C LEU A 800 22.74 -25.08 11.88
N PHE A 801 22.51 -23.77 11.79
CA PHE A 801 23.06 -22.78 12.72
C PHE A 801 21.98 -22.13 13.60
N ASP A 802 20.92 -22.86 13.93
CA ASP A 802 19.88 -22.46 14.88
C ASP A 802 19.14 -21.14 14.53
N ALA A 803 18.94 -20.87 13.25
CA ALA A 803 18.05 -19.78 12.87
C ALA A 803 16.62 -20.07 13.40
N PRO A 804 15.96 -19.10 14.03
CA PRO A 804 14.68 -19.33 14.66
C PRO A 804 13.55 -19.57 13.64
N GLU A 805 12.56 -20.38 14.04
CA GLU A 805 11.32 -20.49 13.30
C GLU A 805 10.50 -19.19 13.49
N PRO A 806 10.06 -18.54 12.41
CA PRO A 806 9.39 -17.24 12.48
C PRO A 806 7.88 -17.39 12.78
N LEU A 807 7.53 -18.13 13.82
CA LEU A 807 6.15 -18.39 14.24
C LEU A 807 5.69 -17.42 15.34
N VAL A 808 6.61 -17.09 16.24
CA VAL A 808 6.37 -16.21 17.39
C VAL A 808 7.50 -15.20 17.53
N SER A 809 7.26 -14.13 18.30
CA SER A 809 8.29 -13.12 18.60
C SER A 809 9.46 -13.75 19.35
N GLN A 810 10.66 -13.65 18.78
CA GLN A 810 11.90 -14.17 19.35
C GLN A 810 12.72 -13.02 19.95
N GLY A 811 12.72 -12.92 21.28
CA GLY A 811 13.54 -11.92 21.95
C GLY A 811 15.02 -12.33 22.07
N ARG A 812 15.30 -13.63 22.01
CA ARG A 812 16.65 -14.20 22.06
C ARG A 812 16.70 -15.50 21.29
N ARG A 813 17.74 -15.70 20.49
CA ARG A 813 18.03 -17.00 19.86
C ARG A 813 18.68 -17.95 20.87
N ILE A 814 18.22 -19.19 20.85
CA ILE A 814 18.82 -20.27 21.65
C ILE A 814 19.69 -21.07 20.69
N SER A 815 21.00 -21.14 20.99
CA SER A 815 21.94 -21.98 20.23
C SER A 815 22.05 -23.37 20.85
N THR A 816 21.81 -24.39 20.04
CA THR A 816 21.92 -25.80 20.43
C THR A 816 23.15 -26.46 19.82
N THR A 817 23.74 -25.87 18.80
CA THR A 817 24.96 -26.37 18.15
C THR A 817 26.21 -25.71 18.76
N ILE A 818 27.29 -26.40 18.81
CA ILE A 818 28.58 -25.98 19.43
C ILE A 818 29.35 -25.03 18.49
#